data_edfce3d633ab86132d5447a8c7ea5eb0
#
_entry.id   edfce3d633ab86132d5447a8c7ea5eb0
#
_cell.length_a   1.000
_cell.length_b   1.000
_cell.length_c   1.000
_cell.angle_alpha   90.00
_cell.angle_beta   90.00
_cell.angle_gamma   90.00
#
_symmetry.space_group_name_H-M   'P 1'
#
loop_
_entity.id
_entity.type
_entity.pdbx_description
1 polymer ?
#
loop_
_entity_poly.entity_id
_entity_poly.type
_entity_poly.pdbx_seq_one_letter_code
_entity_poly.pdbx_strand_id
1 'polypeptide(L)'
;MKNTKQVLALAMAVAMAAGLLAGCGSSASSSAESVASGEATSEAAATDTGSSDGTLVLADTGFEGKFSPFFAASSADQHVIDLTNIALLGADRKGEMILKGIEGETREYNGTDYTYYGPADCEVTENADGTVTYAINMRDDLVFADGTPITIDDVIFNLYVYMDPTYDGSATLYSMPIAGLDDYRSSMTTLSKLIAEAGEDNTDNSLFTAEQQKAFWDAVNEGGTAFAQEIVDSCVAAGYADEGDVAAAASAWGFDGLAADATAKDFFLAIAENYDWNFASMEAETAGSALSDLIPADVYAYSTTGVATGADVDTVSGIVKTGDYSMTITTTELSNSMIYQLQLPIASLDYYGDRSLYDYDNHSYGFKKGDLSKVRSVTSTPLGAGAYTFNKYSDGVIYLDANPSYYQGEPAAKHVNMKETQEADKITGVQAGTIDISDPSYSLEAANQIATINGGNSDLDGSVITTRLMDYRGYGYIALSANNVKVGNDPASEESKNLRKAIMTVIAAYRDEGINSYYGDTASVINYPISNTSWAAPSVTDDGYKIAYSTDVDGNEIYTSDMSGDTKYAAALQAALGYFEAAGYTVENGQLTAAPAGAKMEYTVNIGASGNGDHPSFQVLTNAAAALKTIGFTLTVNDLANASDLYSSYQSGVAEGWVAAWQSTNDPDMYQLYDSKGSTNYYEINDADLDELIEAARQTTDQDDRKAMYKEAMEIIMDWGVELPVYQRSESAIFSSERIDTATIPNDLTPYWTYQSEINTIALK
;
A
#
# COMPACT_ATOMS: atom_id res chain seq x y z
N MET A 1 -2.52 26.43 -2.17
CA MET A 1 -3.18 25.25 -2.75
C MET A 1 -2.21 24.17 -3.27
N LYS A 2 -0.89 24.23 -2.97
CA LYS A 2 0.08 23.19 -3.38
C LYS A 2 0.41 22.15 -2.29
N ASN A 3 0.07 22.39 -1.04
CA ASN A 3 0.47 21.54 0.09
C ASN A 3 -0.58 20.53 0.56
N THR A 4 -1.83 20.63 0.11
CA THR A 4 -2.95 19.82 0.61
C THR A 4 -2.94 18.36 0.08
N LYS A 5 -2.27 18.11 -1.05
CA LYS A 5 -2.13 16.75 -1.60
C LYS A 5 -0.98 15.95 -0.98
N GLN A 6 -0.03 16.61 -0.33
CA GLN A 6 1.15 15.97 0.28
C GLN A 6 0.83 15.28 1.62
N VAL A 7 -0.12 15.81 2.38
CA VAL A 7 -0.42 15.30 3.73
C VAL A 7 -1.34 14.08 3.70
N LEU A 8 -2.24 13.96 2.71
CA LEU A 8 -3.11 12.78 2.56
C LEU A 8 -2.30 11.50 2.23
N ALA A 9 -1.23 11.65 1.44
CA ALA A 9 -0.29 10.55 1.17
C ALA A 9 0.56 10.19 2.41
N LEU A 10 0.82 11.18 3.26
CA LEU A 10 1.63 11.00 4.47
C LEU A 10 0.87 10.26 5.58
N ALA A 11 -0.40 10.58 5.82
CA ALA A 11 -1.22 9.92 6.84
C ALA A 11 -1.45 8.43 6.51
N MET A 12 -1.67 8.09 5.23
CA MET A 12 -1.77 6.68 4.81
C MET A 12 -0.42 5.95 4.86
N ALA A 13 0.70 6.62 4.62
CA ALA A 13 2.04 6.01 4.74
C ALA A 13 2.42 5.74 6.20
N VAL A 14 2.03 6.62 7.13
CA VAL A 14 2.30 6.47 8.57
C VAL A 14 1.43 5.37 9.19
N ALA A 15 0.16 5.25 8.82
CA ALA A 15 -0.71 4.17 9.30
C ALA A 15 -0.27 2.79 8.78
N MET A 16 0.24 2.71 7.53
CA MET A 16 0.79 1.47 6.98
C MET A 16 2.18 1.13 7.53
N ALA A 17 3.01 2.12 7.88
CA ALA A 17 4.33 1.89 8.47
C ALA A 17 4.27 1.47 9.94
N ALA A 18 3.28 1.93 10.71
CA ALA A 18 3.08 1.51 12.10
C ALA A 18 2.66 0.03 12.21
N GLY A 19 1.94 -0.50 11.22
CA GLY A 19 1.61 -1.93 11.12
C GLY A 19 2.81 -2.83 10.80
N LEU A 20 3.87 -2.28 10.23
CA LEU A 20 5.08 -3.03 9.81
C LEU A 20 6.15 -3.11 10.92
N LEU A 21 6.08 -2.26 11.96
CA LEU A 21 7.06 -2.24 13.06
C LEU A 21 6.61 -3.04 14.29
N ALA A 22 5.35 -3.48 14.36
CA ALA A 22 4.83 -4.29 15.48
C ALA A 22 5.24 -5.77 15.44
N GLY A 23 6.05 -6.19 14.47
CA GLY A 23 6.45 -7.58 14.23
C GLY A 23 7.84 -8.00 14.72
N CYS A 24 8.58 -7.17 15.47
CA CYS A 24 9.88 -7.57 16.02
C CYS A 24 9.86 -7.60 17.53
N GLY A 25 9.95 -8.81 18.04
CA GLY A 25 9.79 -9.26 19.39
C GLY A 25 10.60 -8.59 20.47
N SER A 26 10.17 -8.77 21.66
CA SER A 26 11.06 -8.68 22.80
C SER A 26 10.75 -9.76 23.81
N SER A 27 11.69 -10.65 23.97
CA SER A 27 11.90 -11.38 25.22
C SER A 27 12.76 -10.52 26.13
N ALA A 28 12.16 -9.97 27.19
CA ALA A 28 12.91 -9.55 28.36
C ALA A 28 12.11 -9.89 29.62
N SER A 29 12.66 -10.83 30.33
CA SER A 29 12.28 -11.23 31.68
C SER A 29 12.53 -10.12 32.68
N SER A 30 11.59 -9.84 33.60
CA SER A 30 11.87 -9.81 35.03
C SER A 30 10.64 -9.57 35.92
N SER A 31 10.46 -10.53 36.82
CA SER A 31 10.02 -10.50 38.22
C SER A 31 8.74 -9.78 38.59
N ALA A 32 7.84 -10.64 38.93
CA ALA A 32 6.81 -10.68 39.98
C ALA A 32 6.69 -9.53 40.99
N GLU A 33 5.45 -9.06 41.17
CA GLU A 33 4.86 -9.08 42.53
C GLU A 33 3.32 -9.27 42.41
N SER A 34 2.85 -10.14 43.29
CA SER A 34 1.51 -10.68 43.38
C SER A 34 0.53 -9.72 44.05
N VAL A 35 -0.71 -9.62 43.53
CA VAL A 35 -1.88 -9.45 44.40
C VAL A 35 -2.99 -10.37 43.90
N ALA A 36 -3.56 -11.09 44.84
CA ALA A 36 -4.45 -12.21 44.68
C ALA A 36 -5.92 -11.86 44.44
N SER A 37 -6.55 -12.81 43.79
CA SER A 37 -7.87 -13.40 43.98
C SER A 37 -9.09 -12.75 43.35
N GLY A 38 -9.61 -13.49 42.40
CA GLY A 38 -11.00 -13.51 41.96
C GLY A 38 -11.19 -14.77 41.09
N GLU A 39 -11.74 -15.82 41.69
CA GLU A 39 -12.12 -17.04 40.98
C GLU A 39 -13.17 -16.71 39.94
N ALA A 40 -12.78 -16.82 38.67
CA ALA A 40 -13.71 -17.03 37.59
C ALA A 40 -13.53 -18.48 37.10
N THR A 41 -14.58 -19.26 37.26
CA THR A 41 -14.70 -20.62 36.73
C THR A 41 -14.46 -20.63 35.23
N SER A 42 -13.36 -21.26 34.83
CA SER A 42 -13.13 -21.60 33.44
C SER A 42 -14.13 -22.68 33.04
N GLU A 43 -15.14 -22.33 32.28
CA GLU A 43 -15.76 -23.28 31.38
C GLU A 43 -14.70 -23.66 30.35
N ALA A 44 -14.38 -24.94 30.31
CA ALA A 44 -13.47 -25.49 29.32
C ALA A 44 -14.04 -25.18 27.93
N ALA A 45 -13.29 -24.41 27.13
CA ALA A 45 -13.53 -24.30 25.72
C ALA A 45 -13.58 -25.72 25.16
N ALA A 46 -14.70 -26.06 24.53
CA ALA A 46 -14.84 -27.29 23.80
C ALA A 46 -13.69 -27.34 22.78
N THR A 47 -12.89 -28.39 22.84
CA THR A 47 -11.95 -28.74 21.78
C THR A 47 -12.79 -29.08 20.56
N ASP A 48 -12.97 -28.08 19.69
CA ASP A 48 -13.47 -28.31 18.34
C ASP A 48 -12.37 -29.03 17.58
N THR A 49 -12.41 -30.35 17.64
CA THR A 49 -11.61 -31.22 16.79
C THR A 49 -12.16 -31.06 15.39
N GLY A 50 -11.38 -30.42 14.51
CA GLY A 50 -11.68 -30.03 13.13
C GLY A 50 -12.82 -30.79 12.50
N SER A 51 -13.87 -30.04 12.10
CA SER A 51 -15.11 -30.63 11.67
C SER A 51 -14.92 -31.46 10.40
N SER A 52 -15.48 -32.69 10.41
CA SER A 52 -15.55 -33.57 9.24
C SER A 52 -16.65 -33.13 8.25
N ASP A 53 -17.12 -31.89 8.34
CA ASP A 53 -18.29 -31.38 7.60
C ASP A 53 -17.97 -30.65 6.30
N GLY A 54 -16.69 -30.60 5.88
CA GLY A 54 -16.27 -29.90 4.67
C GLY A 54 -16.01 -28.41 4.88
N THR A 55 -15.74 -27.97 6.11
CA THR A 55 -15.39 -26.58 6.45
C THR A 55 -13.89 -26.35 6.35
N LEU A 56 -13.49 -25.35 5.58
CA LEU A 56 -12.13 -24.82 5.48
C LEU A 56 -11.99 -23.62 6.44
N VAL A 57 -10.97 -23.64 7.29
CA VAL A 57 -10.74 -22.57 8.28
C VAL A 57 -9.53 -21.73 7.87
N LEU A 58 -9.77 -20.45 7.58
CA LEU A 58 -8.76 -19.46 7.24
C LEU A 58 -8.44 -18.60 8.46
N ALA A 59 -7.16 -18.35 8.73
CA ALA A 59 -6.76 -17.33 9.68
C ALA A 59 -6.81 -15.94 9.01
N ASP A 60 -7.24 -14.93 9.74
CA ASP A 60 -7.15 -13.53 9.33
C ASP A 60 -6.86 -12.66 10.56
N THR A 61 -6.58 -11.38 10.33
CA THR A 61 -6.48 -10.37 11.39
C THR A 61 -7.87 -9.97 11.91
N GLY A 62 -7.96 -9.02 12.83
CA GLY A 62 -9.26 -8.58 13.35
C GLY A 62 -10.12 -7.86 12.31
N PHE A 63 -11.42 -8.20 12.28
CA PHE A 63 -12.40 -7.58 11.39
C PHE A 63 -13.02 -6.33 12.01
N GLU A 64 -13.16 -5.25 11.21
CA GLU A 64 -13.92 -4.06 11.63
C GLU A 64 -15.44 -4.23 11.47
N GLY A 65 -15.87 -5.21 10.67
CA GLY A 65 -17.27 -5.50 10.40
C GLY A 65 -17.90 -4.62 9.31
N LYS A 66 -17.08 -3.96 8.49
CA LYS A 66 -17.50 -3.14 7.35
C LYS A 66 -17.32 -3.89 6.04
N PHE A 67 -18.08 -4.95 5.85
CA PHE A 67 -18.03 -5.82 4.66
C PHE A 67 -18.79 -5.19 3.49
N SER A 68 -18.35 -4.04 3.05
CA SER A 68 -18.98 -3.28 1.96
C SER A 68 -18.02 -3.17 0.77
N PRO A 69 -18.47 -3.52 -0.46
CA PRO A 69 -17.64 -3.32 -1.65
C PRO A 69 -17.26 -1.85 -1.88
N PHE A 70 -17.97 -0.92 -1.25
CA PHE A 70 -17.73 0.52 -1.38
C PHE A 70 -16.92 1.13 -0.23
N PHE A 71 -17.00 0.55 0.98
CA PHE A 71 -16.51 1.19 2.21
C PHE A 71 -15.66 0.29 3.10
N ALA A 72 -15.25 -0.91 2.64
CA ALA A 72 -14.25 -1.70 3.35
C ALA A 72 -12.93 -0.90 3.41
N ALA A 73 -12.35 -0.78 4.60
CA ALA A 73 -11.15 0.01 4.84
C ALA A 73 -9.98 -0.84 5.34
N SER A 74 -10.25 -1.90 6.11
CA SER A 74 -9.22 -2.84 6.56
C SER A 74 -8.98 -3.95 5.53
N SER A 75 -7.75 -4.51 5.52
CA SER A 75 -7.42 -5.66 4.66
C SER A 75 -8.27 -6.88 5.00
N ALA A 76 -8.56 -7.13 6.29
CA ALA A 76 -9.37 -8.25 6.72
C ALA A 76 -10.82 -8.15 6.19
N ASP A 77 -11.43 -6.96 6.26
CA ASP A 77 -12.76 -6.74 5.70
C ASP A 77 -12.75 -6.87 4.16
N GLN A 78 -11.65 -6.43 3.50
CA GLN A 78 -11.48 -6.59 2.06
C GLN A 78 -11.38 -8.06 1.67
N HIS A 79 -10.69 -8.92 2.43
CA HIS A 79 -10.64 -10.36 2.16
C HIS A 79 -12.04 -11.02 2.18
N VAL A 80 -12.98 -10.51 3.00
CA VAL A 80 -14.39 -10.96 2.96
C VAL A 80 -15.04 -10.56 1.64
N ILE A 81 -14.78 -9.34 1.16
CA ILE A 81 -15.30 -8.86 -0.13
C ILE A 81 -14.71 -9.69 -1.28
N ASP A 82 -13.42 -9.99 -1.26
CA ASP A 82 -12.74 -10.76 -2.31
C ASP A 82 -13.30 -12.18 -2.44
N LEU A 83 -13.74 -12.79 -1.33
CA LEU A 83 -14.39 -14.12 -1.36
C LEU A 83 -15.86 -14.07 -1.75
N THR A 84 -16.56 -12.96 -1.51
CA THR A 84 -18.02 -12.85 -1.73
C THR A 84 -18.39 -12.09 -3.00
N ASN A 85 -17.48 -11.35 -3.61
CA ASN A 85 -17.71 -10.57 -4.82
C ASN A 85 -16.79 -11.02 -5.98
N ILE A 86 -17.07 -10.53 -7.17
CA ILE A 86 -16.20 -10.61 -8.34
C ILE A 86 -15.83 -9.21 -8.78
N ALA A 87 -14.57 -9.00 -9.15
CA ALA A 87 -14.12 -7.73 -9.73
C ALA A 87 -14.49 -7.66 -11.21
N LEU A 88 -14.77 -6.45 -11.74
CA LEU A 88 -15.09 -6.24 -13.16
C LEU A 88 -13.95 -6.71 -14.07
N LEU A 89 -12.71 -6.32 -13.78
CA LEU A 89 -11.51 -6.84 -14.40
C LEU A 89 -10.59 -7.44 -13.34
N GLY A 90 -9.77 -8.41 -13.71
CA GLY A 90 -8.76 -9.02 -12.86
C GLY A 90 -7.35 -8.71 -13.34
N ALA A 91 -6.35 -9.10 -12.53
CA ALA A 91 -4.95 -9.08 -12.89
C ALA A 91 -4.35 -10.49 -12.86
N ASP A 92 -3.21 -10.68 -13.51
CA ASP A 92 -2.45 -11.93 -13.48
C ASP A 92 -1.47 -11.97 -12.29
N ARG A 93 -0.61 -12.99 -12.26
CA ARG A 93 0.42 -13.19 -11.22
C ARG A 93 1.48 -12.09 -11.16
N LYS A 94 1.60 -11.27 -12.21
CA LYS A 94 2.52 -10.11 -12.27
C LYS A 94 1.82 -8.79 -11.97
N GLY A 95 0.50 -8.80 -11.72
CA GLY A 95 -0.31 -7.60 -11.56
C GLY A 95 -0.71 -6.94 -12.89
N GLU A 96 -0.48 -7.61 -14.03
CA GLU A 96 -0.91 -7.13 -15.35
C GLU A 96 -2.40 -7.36 -15.55
N MET A 97 -3.10 -6.36 -16.09
CA MET A 97 -4.53 -6.46 -16.31
C MET A 97 -4.91 -7.53 -17.33
N ILE A 98 -5.93 -8.32 -17.04
CA ILE A 98 -6.54 -9.28 -17.93
C ILE A 98 -7.58 -8.54 -18.78
N LEU A 99 -7.32 -8.42 -20.06
CA LEU A 99 -8.18 -7.67 -20.99
C LEU A 99 -9.17 -8.54 -21.77
N LYS A 100 -8.95 -9.86 -21.81
CA LYS A 100 -9.80 -10.84 -22.52
C LYS A 100 -10.22 -11.97 -21.56
N GLY A 101 -10.87 -11.58 -20.45
CA GLY A 101 -11.23 -12.50 -19.39
C GLY A 101 -12.31 -13.51 -19.79
N ILE A 102 -13.20 -13.19 -20.74
CA ILE A 102 -14.34 -14.06 -21.11
C ILE A 102 -13.84 -15.36 -21.75
N GLU A 103 -12.95 -15.25 -22.74
CA GLU A 103 -12.33 -16.42 -23.39
C GLU A 103 -11.14 -16.95 -22.59
N GLY A 104 -10.57 -16.12 -21.72
CA GLY A 104 -9.37 -16.39 -20.94
C GLY A 104 -8.09 -16.01 -21.66
N GLU A 105 -7.16 -15.41 -20.94
CA GLU A 105 -5.80 -15.11 -21.42
C GLU A 105 -4.80 -16.07 -20.80
N THR A 106 -4.00 -16.72 -21.66
CA THR A 106 -2.92 -17.60 -21.22
C THR A 106 -1.61 -16.82 -21.21
N ARG A 107 -0.95 -16.80 -20.05
CA ARG A 107 0.34 -16.14 -19.82
C ARG A 107 1.28 -17.07 -19.08
N GLU A 108 2.56 -17.01 -19.43
CA GLU A 108 3.59 -17.78 -18.74
C GLU A 108 4.02 -17.09 -17.42
N TYR A 109 4.13 -17.88 -16.37
CA TYR A 109 4.75 -17.46 -15.12
C TYR A 109 5.63 -18.60 -14.57
N ASN A 110 6.91 -18.34 -14.29
CA ASN A 110 7.89 -19.31 -13.81
C ASN A 110 7.97 -20.60 -14.66
N GLY A 111 7.82 -20.48 -15.98
CA GLY A 111 7.88 -21.61 -16.90
C GLY A 111 6.60 -22.45 -16.98
N THR A 112 5.51 -21.97 -16.37
CA THR A 112 4.19 -22.60 -16.38
C THR A 112 3.17 -21.67 -17.07
N ASP A 113 2.38 -22.24 -17.99
CA ASP A 113 1.29 -21.51 -18.65
C ASP A 113 0.05 -21.48 -17.72
N TYR A 114 -0.42 -20.29 -17.37
CA TYR A 114 -1.65 -20.06 -16.61
C TYR A 114 -2.69 -19.36 -17.46
N THR A 115 -3.95 -19.83 -17.41
CA THR A 115 -5.07 -19.19 -18.10
C THR A 115 -5.94 -18.44 -17.08
N TYR A 116 -6.09 -17.15 -17.29
CA TYR A 116 -6.83 -16.24 -16.42
C TYR A 116 -8.19 -15.93 -17.03
N TYR A 117 -9.25 -16.22 -16.28
CA TYR A 117 -10.64 -15.95 -16.67
C TYR A 117 -11.20 -14.79 -15.86
N GLY A 118 -12.10 -14.00 -16.45
CA GLY A 118 -12.77 -12.89 -15.80
C GLY A 118 -14.22 -12.70 -16.25
N PRO A 119 -14.96 -11.83 -15.58
CA PRO A 119 -16.36 -11.55 -15.92
C PRO A 119 -16.51 -10.67 -17.18
N ALA A 120 -15.46 -9.99 -17.60
CA ALA A 120 -15.53 -9.06 -18.72
C ALA A 120 -14.25 -9.03 -19.56
N ASP A 121 -14.41 -8.54 -20.79
CA ASP A 121 -13.32 -8.09 -21.68
C ASP A 121 -13.28 -6.56 -21.67
N CYS A 122 -12.09 -6.00 -21.87
CA CYS A 122 -11.87 -4.56 -22.05
C CYS A 122 -10.97 -4.30 -23.25
N GLU A 123 -11.43 -3.50 -24.22
CA GLU A 123 -10.61 -3.02 -25.34
C GLU A 123 -10.26 -1.56 -25.07
N VAL A 124 -8.96 -1.24 -25.09
CA VAL A 124 -8.44 0.12 -24.88
C VAL A 124 -8.08 0.72 -26.24
N THR A 125 -8.63 1.89 -26.56
CA THR A 125 -8.39 2.58 -27.83
C THR A 125 -8.00 4.03 -27.57
N GLU A 126 -6.82 4.42 -28.02
CA GLU A 126 -6.41 5.81 -28.11
C GLU A 126 -7.05 6.46 -29.33
N ASN A 127 -7.79 7.53 -29.10
CA ASN A 127 -8.48 8.25 -30.17
C ASN A 127 -7.59 9.33 -30.80
N ALA A 128 -7.86 9.69 -32.03
CA ALA A 128 -7.07 10.70 -32.77
C ALA A 128 -7.10 12.11 -32.16
N ASP A 129 -8.04 12.37 -31.25
CA ASP A 129 -8.16 13.64 -30.53
C ASP A 129 -7.46 13.64 -29.17
N GLY A 130 -6.76 12.56 -28.82
CA GLY A 130 -6.04 12.41 -27.57
C GLY A 130 -6.85 11.84 -26.41
N THR A 131 -8.16 11.59 -26.60
CA THR A 131 -8.96 10.87 -25.60
C THR A 131 -8.69 9.37 -25.65
N VAL A 132 -9.00 8.64 -24.58
CA VAL A 132 -8.88 7.17 -24.56
C VAL A 132 -10.23 6.55 -24.21
N THR A 133 -10.60 5.53 -24.98
CA THR A 133 -11.84 4.78 -24.79
C THR A 133 -11.54 3.37 -24.28
N TYR A 134 -12.17 3.01 -23.17
CA TYR A 134 -12.19 1.68 -22.56
C TYR A 134 -13.56 1.06 -22.89
N ALA A 135 -13.59 0.12 -23.84
CA ALA A 135 -14.81 -0.58 -24.22
C ALA A 135 -14.94 -1.88 -23.44
N ILE A 136 -15.94 -1.96 -22.58
CA ILE A 136 -16.18 -3.08 -21.67
C ILE A 136 -17.32 -3.92 -22.20
N ASN A 137 -17.10 -5.24 -22.29
CA ASN A 137 -18.08 -6.24 -22.65
C ASN A 137 -18.10 -7.32 -21.57
N MET A 138 -19.26 -7.54 -20.94
CA MET A 138 -19.43 -8.52 -19.88
C MET A 138 -20.03 -9.82 -20.40
N ARG A 139 -19.83 -10.92 -19.68
CA ARG A 139 -20.57 -12.17 -19.83
C ARG A 139 -22.06 -11.91 -19.55
N ASP A 140 -22.94 -12.64 -20.22
CA ASP A 140 -24.39 -12.57 -20.07
C ASP A 140 -24.97 -13.68 -19.17
N ASP A 141 -24.11 -14.53 -18.60
CA ASP A 141 -24.48 -15.67 -17.74
C ASP A 141 -24.17 -15.46 -16.24
N LEU A 142 -23.71 -14.27 -15.85
CA LEU A 142 -23.37 -13.96 -14.48
C LEU A 142 -24.64 -13.71 -13.63
N VAL A 143 -24.62 -14.23 -12.40
CA VAL A 143 -25.68 -14.00 -11.41
C VAL A 143 -25.09 -13.70 -10.04
N PHE A 144 -25.77 -12.85 -9.26
CA PHE A 144 -25.48 -12.68 -7.83
C PHE A 144 -25.87 -13.94 -7.05
N ALA A 145 -25.40 -14.08 -5.82
CA ALA A 145 -25.67 -15.23 -4.96
C ALA A 145 -27.16 -15.44 -4.65
N ASP A 146 -27.99 -14.42 -4.78
CA ASP A 146 -29.45 -14.50 -4.64
C ASP A 146 -30.17 -14.96 -5.95
N GLY A 147 -29.40 -15.18 -7.03
CA GLY A 147 -29.88 -15.56 -8.34
C GLY A 147 -30.31 -14.43 -9.25
N THR A 148 -30.14 -13.17 -8.83
CA THR A 148 -30.40 -11.99 -9.66
C THR A 148 -29.34 -11.89 -10.77
N PRO A 149 -29.71 -11.73 -12.07
CA PRO A 149 -28.75 -11.54 -13.15
C PRO A 149 -27.93 -10.26 -12.95
N ILE A 150 -26.63 -10.34 -13.26
CA ILE A 150 -25.72 -9.20 -13.31
C ILE A 150 -25.81 -8.59 -14.72
N THR A 151 -25.97 -7.29 -14.79
CA THR A 151 -26.00 -6.52 -16.04
C THR A 151 -25.07 -5.33 -15.97
N ILE A 152 -24.89 -4.65 -17.11
CA ILE A 152 -24.07 -3.43 -17.13
C ILE A 152 -24.66 -2.31 -16.27
N ASP A 153 -25.94 -2.36 -15.95
CA ASP A 153 -26.60 -1.39 -15.06
C ASP A 153 -26.05 -1.46 -13.64
N ASP A 154 -25.66 -2.65 -13.16
CA ASP A 154 -25.01 -2.84 -11.86
C ASP A 154 -23.62 -2.18 -11.87
N VAL A 155 -22.86 -2.34 -12.96
CA VAL A 155 -21.53 -1.69 -13.12
C VAL A 155 -21.66 -0.18 -13.18
N ILE A 156 -22.62 0.33 -13.96
CA ILE A 156 -22.86 1.78 -14.07
C ILE A 156 -23.27 2.36 -12.70
N PHE A 157 -24.16 1.68 -11.97
CA PHE A 157 -24.51 2.05 -10.59
C PHE A 157 -23.23 2.13 -9.71
N ASN A 158 -22.36 1.12 -9.76
CA ASN A 158 -21.13 1.10 -8.97
C ASN A 158 -20.22 2.28 -9.32
N LEU A 159 -20.00 2.55 -10.61
CA LEU A 159 -19.17 3.68 -11.05
C LEU A 159 -19.72 5.00 -10.51
N TYR A 160 -21.05 5.22 -10.59
CA TYR A 160 -21.65 6.44 -10.08
C TYR A 160 -21.60 6.55 -8.55
N VAL A 161 -21.62 5.44 -7.79
CA VAL A 161 -21.35 5.48 -6.35
C VAL A 161 -19.93 5.97 -6.06
N TYR A 162 -18.92 5.41 -6.75
CA TYR A 162 -17.52 5.82 -6.56
C TYR A 162 -17.22 7.26 -7.04
N MET A 163 -18.00 7.76 -8.01
CA MET A 163 -17.86 9.11 -8.54
C MET A 163 -18.73 10.14 -7.83
N ASP A 164 -19.64 9.73 -6.92
CA ASP A 164 -20.51 10.65 -6.22
C ASP A 164 -19.70 11.68 -5.42
N PRO A 165 -20.08 12.98 -5.43
CA PRO A 165 -19.37 14.01 -4.68
C PRO A 165 -19.22 13.75 -3.18
N THR A 166 -20.14 12.93 -2.60
CA THR A 166 -20.14 12.58 -1.17
C THR A 166 -19.48 11.24 -0.86
N TYR A 167 -18.86 10.58 -1.87
CA TYR A 167 -18.11 9.34 -1.66
C TYR A 167 -16.81 9.63 -0.89
N ASP A 168 -16.59 8.90 0.18
CA ASP A 168 -15.44 9.00 1.09
C ASP A 168 -14.78 7.65 1.39
N GLY A 169 -15.06 6.62 0.57
CA GLY A 169 -14.36 5.34 0.66
C GLY A 169 -12.95 5.39 0.08
N SER A 170 -12.25 4.26 0.15
CA SER A 170 -10.82 4.14 -0.24
C SER A 170 -10.57 4.13 -1.75
N ALA A 171 -11.57 3.85 -2.59
CA ALA A 171 -11.41 3.83 -4.05
C ALA A 171 -11.22 5.24 -4.62
N THR A 172 -10.32 5.37 -5.59
CA THR A 172 -9.88 6.66 -6.15
C THR A 172 -10.37 6.92 -7.58
N LEU A 173 -11.37 6.19 -8.05
CA LEU A 173 -11.95 6.37 -9.39
C LEU A 173 -12.34 7.83 -9.68
N TYR A 174 -12.80 8.55 -8.65
CA TYR A 174 -13.20 9.95 -8.76
C TYR A 174 -12.05 10.92 -9.13
N SER A 175 -10.80 10.48 -9.05
CA SER A 175 -9.63 11.28 -9.42
C SER A 175 -9.15 11.03 -10.86
N MET A 176 -9.79 10.12 -11.58
CA MET A 176 -9.42 9.78 -12.94
C MET A 176 -9.93 10.84 -13.93
N PRO A 177 -9.22 11.07 -15.05
CA PRO A 177 -9.59 12.09 -16.04
C PRO A 177 -10.76 11.63 -16.93
N ILE A 178 -11.86 11.13 -16.33
CA ILE A 178 -13.05 10.69 -17.07
C ILE A 178 -13.79 11.92 -17.60
N ALA A 179 -14.14 11.91 -18.88
CA ALA A 179 -14.80 13.04 -19.52
C ALA A 179 -16.11 13.42 -18.81
N GLY A 180 -16.22 14.67 -18.36
CA GLY A 180 -17.38 15.21 -17.66
C GLY A 180 -17.46 14.88 -16.16
N LEU A 181 -16.46 14.18 -15.60
CA LEU A 181 -16.44 13.84 -14.18
C LEU A 181 -16.26 15.06 -13.28
N ASP A 182 -15.35 15.97 -13.64
CA ASP A 182 -15.13 17.21 -12.88
C ASP A 182 -16.40 18.08 -12.82
N ASP A 183 -17.10 18.20 -13.95
CA ASP A 183 -18.37 18.93 -14.01
C ASP A 183 -19.45 18.25 -13.15
N TYR A 184 -19.53 16.92 -13.19
CA TYR A 184 -20.45 16.15 -12.37
C TYR A 184 -20.17 16.35 -10.88
N ARG A 185 -18.91 16.25 -10.44
CA ARG A 185 -18.54 16.40 -9.03
C ARG A 185 -18.63 17.85 -8.54
N SER A 186 -18.18 18.83 -9.32
CA SER A 186 -18.17 20.25 -8.93
C SER A 186 -19.56 20.88 -8.84
N SER A 187 -20.61 20.23 -9.37
CA SER A 187 -21.98 20.71 -9.28
C SER A 187 -22.61 20.52 -7.88
N MET A 188 -21.89 19.89 -6.96
CA MET A 188 -22.34 19.60 -5.60
C MET A 188 -21.20 19.70 -4.61
N THR A 189 -21.51 20.08 -3.37
CA THR A 189 -20.55 20.19 -2.26
C THR A 189 -21.19 19.62 -0.99
N THR A 190 -20.38 19.12 -0.05
CA THR A 190 -20.87 18.64 1.25
C THR A 190 -21.39 19.78 2.11
N LEU A 191 -22.40 19.49 2.92
CA LEU A 191 -23.01 20.47 3.82
C LEU A 191 -22.00 21.01 4.85
N SER A 192 -21.15 20.14 5.40
CA SER A 192 -20.08 20.53 6.34
C SER A 192 -19.14 21.58 5.73
N LYS A 193 -18.67 21.35 4.50
CA LYS A 193 -17.80 22.30 3.79
C LYS A 193 -18.49 23.62 3.50
N LEU A 194 -19.74 23.60 3.05
CA LEU A 194 -20.51 24.81 2.79
C LEU A 194 -20.70 25.67 4.03
N ILE A 195 -21.03 25.06 5.19
CA ILE A 195 -21.19 25.79 6.44
C ILE A 195 -19.84 26.36 6.91
N ALA A 196 -18.76 25.57 6.76
CA ALA A 196 -17.43 26.01 7.13
C ALA A 196 -16.95 27.20 6.27
N GLU A 197 -17.09 27.13 4.96
CA GLU A 197 -16.73 28.22 4.04
C GLU A 197 -17.56 29.50 4.27
N ALA A 198 -18.84 29.35 4.67
CA ALA A 198 -19.69 30.49 5.01
C ALA A 198 -19.25 31.18 6.30
N GLY A 199 -18.55 30.48 7.19
CA GLY A 199 -18.02 30.99 8.45
C GLY A 199 -19.01 30.94 9.63
N GLU A 200 -18.46 31.01 10.87
CA GLU A 200 -19.22 30.86 12.12
C GLU A 200 -20.27 31.95 12.31
N ASP A 201 -19.99 33.19 11.88
CA ASP A 201 -20.86 34.33 12.04
C ASP A 201 -21.92 34.50 10.93
N ASN A 202 -22.00 33.53 9.98
CA ASN A 202 -22.97 33.60 8.91
C ASN A 202 -24.40 33.48 9.45
N THR A 203 -25.28 34.41 9.08
CA THR A 203 -26.68 34.42 9.51
C THR A 203 -27.67 34.33 8.37
N ASP A 204 -27.23 34.33 7.12
CA ASP A 204 -28.09 34.32 5.93
C ASP A 204 -27.45 33.42 4.86
N ASN A 205 -28.01 32.23 4.66
CA ASN A 205 -27.61 31.33 3.61
C ASN A 205 -28.84 30.60 3.01
N SER A 206 -28.90 30.52 1.71
CA SER A 206 -29.97 29.81 1.00
C SER A 206 -29.75 28.32 0.84
N LEU A 207 -28.51 27.80 1.11
CA LEU A 207 -28.12 26.42 0.91
C LEU A 207 -28.24 25.58 2.18
N PHE A 208 -28.29 26.19 3.36
CA PHE A 208 -28.48 25.52 4.65
C PHE A 208 -29.25 26.41 5.65
N THR A 209 -29.84 25.77 6.66
CA THR A 209 -30.65 26.48 7.66
C THR A 209 -29.79 27.06 8.81
N ALA A 210 -30.35 28.03 9.54
CA ALA A 210 -29.73 28.61 10.72
C ALA A 210 -29.50 27.54 11.83
N GLU A 211 -30.41 26.55 11.93
CA GLU A 211 -30.26 25.43 12.86
C GLU A 211 -29.07 24.54 12.48
N GLN A 212 -28.91 24.23 11.19
CA GLN A 212 -27.77 23.43 10.70
C GLN A 212 -26.44 24.14 10.95
N GLN A 213 -26.36 25.43 10.64
CA GLN A 213 -25.18 26.23 10.92
C GLN A 213 -24.83 26.24 12.41
N LYS A 214 -25.83 26.50 13.26
CA LYS A 214 -25.61 26.54 14.71
C LYS A 214 -25.15 25.19 15.23
N ALA A 215 -25.81 24.10 14.84
CA ALA A 215 -25.45 22.75 15.27
C ALA A 215 -24.02 22.38 14.83
N PHE A 216 -23.64 22.73 13.61
CA PHE A 216 -22.29 22.50 13.10
C PHE A 216 -21.22 23.24 13.92
N TRP A 217 -21.40 24.55 14.14
CA TRP A 217 -20.41 25.32 14.88
C TRP A 217 -20.40 25.02 16.39
N ASP A 218 -21.54 24.66 16.98
CA ASP A 218 -21.58 24.13 18.36
C ASP A 218 -20.73 22.83 18.43
N ALA A 219 -20.89 21.90 17.48
CA ALA A 219 -20.13 20.66 17.43
C ALA A 219 -18.61 20.88 17.21
N VAL A 220 -18.23 21.83 16.34
CA VAL A 220 -16.82 22.23 16.13
C VAL A 220 -16.24 22.84 17.40
N ASN A 221 -17.00 23.72 18.07
CA ASN A 221 -16.55 24.42 19.27
C ASN A 221 -16.41 23.50 20.49
N GLU A 222 -17.22 22.47 20.60
CA GLU A 222 -17.22 21.50 21.71
C GLU A 222 -16.47 20.22 21.31
N GLY A 223 -17.03 19.39 20.44
CA GLY A 223 -16.50 18.07 20.07
C GLY A 223 -15.21 18.16 19.27
N GLY A 224 -15.14 19.05 18.27
CA GLY A 224 -13.93 19.25 17.48
C GLY A 224 -12.76 19.77 18.32
N THR A 225 -13.03 20.73 19.21
CA THR A 225 -12.00 21.23 20.15
C THR A 225 -11.53 20.14 21.10
N ALA A 226 -12.44 19.27 21.60
CA ALA A 226 -12.08 18.15 22.47
C ALA A 226 -11.21 17.13 21.71
N PHE A 227 -11.55 16.80 20.47
CA PHE A 227 -10.77 15.91 19.61
C PHE A 227 -9.31 16.39 19.46
N ALA A 228 -9.12 17.66 19.06
CA ALA A 228 -7.79 18.22 18.93
C ALA A 228 -7.05 18.35 20.28
N GLN A 229 -7.77 18.58 21.38
CA GLN A 229 -7.16 18.61 22.72
C GLN A 229 -6.61 17.25 23.12
N GLU A 230 -7.29 16.14 22.79
CA GLU A 230 -6.78 14.79 23.06
C GLU A 230 -5.47 14.51 22.30
N ILE A 231 -5.32 15.05 21.07
CA ILE A 231 -4.07 14.99 20.31
C ILE A 231 -2.98 15.80 21.04
N VAL A 232 -3.28 17.02 21.46
CA VAL A 232 -2.33 17.86 22.21
C VAL A 232 -1.88 17.16 23.50
N ASP A 233 -2.82 16.62 24.26
CA ASP A 233 -2.52 15.91 25.50
C ASP A 233 -1.64 14.67 25.25
N SER A 234 -1.86 13.95 24.16
CA SER A 234 -1.03 12.84 23.73
C SER A 234 0.41 13.27 23.41
N CYS A 235 0.58 14.38 22.64
CA CYS A 235 1.89 14.95 22.35
C CYS A 235 2.64 15.42 23.61
N VAL A 236 1.94 16.04 24.57
CA VAL A 236 2.51 16.46 25.86
C VAL A 236 2.93 15.23 26.68
N ALA A 237 2.10 14.21 26.76
CA ALA A 237 2.41 12.97 27.48
C ALA A 237 3.61 12.23 26.88
N ALA A 238 3.80 12.30 25.57
CA ALA A 238 4.94 11.76 24.86
C ALA A 238 6.21 12.64 24.92
N GLY A 239 6.09 13.89 25.43
CA GLY A 239 7.21 14.83 25.54
C GLY A 239 7.57 15.57 24.25
N TYR A 240 6.67 15.60 23.28
CA TYR A 240 6.85 16.32 22.01
C TYR A 240 6.45 17.80 22.09
N ALA A 241 5.68 18.19 23.09
CA ALA A 241 5.28 19.57 23.33
C ALA A 241 5.22 19.88 24.84
N ASP A 242 5.39 21.13 25.22
CA ASP A 242 5.14 21.59 26.60
C ASP A 242 3.63 21.76 26.85
N GLU A 243 3.21 21.65 28.12
CA GLU A 243 1.82 21.85 28.54
C GLU A 243 1.29 23.21 28.06
N GLY A 244 0.26 23.21 27.23
CA GLY A 244 -0.38 24.42 26.68
C GLY A 244 0.24 24.95 25.39
N ASP A 245 1.31 24.34 24.88
CA ASP A 245 1.88 24.69 23.58
C ASP A 245 1.22 23.89 22.45
N VAL A 246 0.03 24.35 22.03
CA VAL A 246 -0.77 23.73 20.98
C VAL A 246 -0.04 23.80 19.63
N ALA A 247 0.69 24.88 19.35
CA ALA A 247 1.39 25.00 18.08
C ALA A 247 2.53 23.99 17.94
N ALA A 248 3.29 23.74 19.03
CA ALA A 248 4.31 22.71 19.05
C ALA A 248 3.71 21.29 18.93
N ALA A 249 2.58 21.03 19.62
CA ALA A 249 1.88 19.75 19.51
C ALA A 249 1.35 19.51 18.09
N ALA A 250 0.73 20.50 17.48
CA ALA A 250 0.23 20.42 16.09
C ALA A 250 1.39 20.16 15.10
N SER A 251 2.51 20.86 15.25
CA SER A 251 3.69 20.63 14.41
C SER A 251 4.27 19.22 14.60
N ALA A 252 4.34 18.74 15.85
CA ALA A 252 4.76 17.38 16.14
C ALA A 252 3.80 16.32 15.57
N TRP A 253 2.53 16.67 15.38
CA TRP A 253 1.50 15.81 14.76
C TRP A 253 1.46 15.94 13.22
N GLY A 254 2.29 16.82 12.62
CA GLY A 254 2.36 17.03 11.17
C GLY A 254 1.57 18.23 10.63
N PHE A 255 1.06 19.11 11.51
CA PHE A 255 0.32 20.33 11.13
C PHE A 255 1.13 21.58 11.46
N ASP A 256 1.96 22.00 10.50
CA ASP A 256 2.81 23.17 10.65
C ASP A 256 2.08 24.51 10.41
N GLY A 257 2.63 25.58 10.95
CA GLY A 257 2.22 26.96 10.64
C GLY A 257 1.14 27.54 11.55
N LEU A 258 0.73 26.84 12.62
CA LEU A 258 -0.17 27.42 13.62
C LEU A 258 0.56 28.57 14.38
N ALA A 259 -0.20 29.59 14.76
CA ALA A 259 0.31 30.70 15.56
C ALA A 259 0.73 30.21 16.96
N ALA A 260 1.74 30.85 17.57
CA ALA A 260 2.24 30.47 18.87
C ALA A 260 1.21 30.58 20.02
N ASP A 261 0.11 31.29 19.80
CA ASP A 261 -1.03 31.42 20.72
C ASP A 261 -2.26 30.65 20.23
N ALA A 262 -2.06 29.68 19.32
CA ALA A 262 -3.13 28.82 18.80
C ALA A 262 -3.81 28.02 19.92
N THR A 263 -5.09 27.83 19.76
CA THR A 263 -5.93 27.00 20.65
C THR A 263 -6.18 25.62 20.03
N ALA A 264 -6.70 24.67 20.82
CA ALA A 264 -7.12 23.37 20.31
C ALA A 264 -8.19 23.49 19.23
N LYS A 265 -9.06 24.53 19.28
CA LYS A 265 -9.99 24.84 18.19
C LYS A 265 -9.25 25.19 16.91
N ASP A 266 -8.21 26.04 16.98
CA ASP A 266 -7.45 26.42 15.77
C ASP A 266 -6.75 25.19 15.17
N PHE A 267 -6.29 24.28 16.00
CA PHE A 267 -5.70 23.02 15.55
C PHE A 267 -6.77 22.12 14.89
N PHE A 268 -7.96 21.97 15.49
CA PHE A 268 -9.06 21.26 14.85
C PHE A 268 -9.44 21.86 13.49
N LEU A 269 -9.49 23.18 13.39
CA LEU A 269 -9.78 23.84 12.12
C LEU A 269 -8.71 23.54 11.06
N ALA A 270 -7.45 23.49 11.45
CA ALA A 270 -6.36 23.11 10.54
C ALA A 270 -6.51 21.65 10.07
N ILE A 271 -6.86 20.72 10.97
CA ILE A 271 -7.19 19.33 10.60
C ILE A 271 -8.38 19.32 9.64
N ALA A 272 -9.47 19.99 9.98
CA ALA A 272 -10.69 20.02 9.18
C ALA A 272 -10.44 20.58 7.76
N GLU A 273 -9.63 21.61 7.64
CA GLU A 273 -9.26 22.20 6.35
C GLU A 273 -8.39 21.26 5.53
N ASN A 274 -7.49 20.53 6.18
CA ASN A 274 -6.65 19.54 5.52
C ASN A 274 -7.45 18.37 4.93
N TYR A 275 -8.51 17.95 5.60
CA TYR A 275 -9.41 16.87 5.19
C TYR A 275 -10.67 17.37 4.45
N ASP A 276 -10.67 18.61 3.97
CA ASP A 276 -11.80 19.21 3.23
C ASP A 276 -13.15 19.08 3.97
N TRP A 277 -13.11 19.14 5.30
CA TRP A 277 -14.25 19.01 6.22
C TRP A 277 -14.97 17.65 6.16
N ASN A 278 -14.27 16.61 5.72
CA ASN A 278 -14.75 15.24 5.78
C ASN A 278 -14.45 14.63 7.15
N PHE A 279 -15.45 14.54 8.01
CA PHE A 279 -15.28 14.05 9.39
C PHE A 279 -14.83 12.59 9.45
N ALA A 280 -15.25 11.75 8.52
CA ALA A 280 -14.81 10.35 8.48
C ALA A 280 -13.30 10.24 8.14
N SER A 281 -12.81 11.07 7.22
CA SER A 281 -11.38 11.11 6.90
C SER A 281 -10.54 11.70 8.05
N MET A 282 -11.11 12.61 8.84
CA MET A 282 -10.44 13.18 10.02
C MET A 282 -10.24 12.17 11.16
N GLU A 283 -10.97 11.03 11.17
CA GLU A 283 -10.75 9.94 12.14
C GLU A 283 -9.32 9.35 12.06
N ALA A 284 -8.61 9.56 10.96
CA ALA A 284 -7.20 9.19 10.83
C ALA A 284 -6.30 9.87 11.87
N GLU A 285 -6.72 11.02 12.41
CA GLU A 285 -5.98 11.79 13.42
C GLU A 285 -6.39 11.42 14.86
N THR A 286 -7.16 10.37 15.08
CA THR A 286 -7.66 9.98 16.40
C THR A 286 -6.50 9.62 17.34
N ALA A 287 -6.38 10.36 18.45
CA ALA A 287 -5.41 10.08 19.52
C ALA A 287 -6.04 9.47 20.78
N GLY A 288 -7.35 9.56 20.91
CA GLY A 288 -8.13 9.08 22.05
C GLY A 288 -9.53 8.66 21.61
N SER A 289 -10.52 9.51 21.80
CA SER A 289 -11.91 9.28 21.39
C SER A 289 -12.05 9.49 19.88
N ALA A 290 -12.86 8.66 19.20
CA ALA A 290 -13.23 8.88 17.82
C ALA A 290 -13.99 10.21 17.66
N LEU A 291 -13.82 10.91 16.54
CA LEU A 291 -14.53 12.17 16.28
C LEU A 291 -16.05 11.94 16.25
N SER A 292 -16.49 10.80 15.73
CA SER A 292 -17.89 10.34 15.71
C SER A 292 -18.52 10.18 17.10
N ASP A 293 -17.70 9.97 18.14
CA ASP A 293 -18.16 9.90 19.54
C ASP A 293 -18.29 11.30 20.18
N LEU A 294 -17.57 12.28 19.63
CA LEU A 294 -17.48 13.65 20.16
C LEU A 294 -18.42 14.63 19.46
N ILE A 295 -18.83 14.34 18.22
CA ILE A 295 -19.73 15.16 17.43
C ILE A 295 -21.11 14.49 17.32
N PRO A 296 -22.24 15.22 17.48
CA PRO A 296 -23.58 14.66 17.28
C PRO A 296 -23.72 13.97 15.93
N ALA A 297 -24.33 12.78 15.90
CA ALA A 297 -24.40 11.93 14.71
C ALA A 297 -25.07 12.60 13.49
N ASP A 298 -26.03 13.48 13.72
CA ASP A 298 -26.68 14.24 12.66
C ASP A 298 -25.77 15.33 12.06
N VAL A 299 -24.87 15.91 12.87
CA VAL A 299 -23.86 16.86 12.41
C VAL A 299 -22.71 16.13 11.74
N TYR A 300 -22.31 14.99 12.28
CA TYR A 300 -21.30 14.14 11.66
C TYR A 300 -21.70 13.74 10.22
N ALA A 301 -22.98 13.46 10.00
CA ALA A 301 -23.53 13.16 8.69
C ALA A 301 -23.47 14.35 7.68
N TYR A 302 -23.18 15.58 8.12
CA TYR A 302 -23.08 16.72 7.19
C TYR A 302 -21.91 16.58 6.22
N SER A 303 -20.84 15.86 6.59
CA SER A 303 -19.71 15.56 5.70
C SER A 303 -20.06 14.62 4.53
N THR A 304 -21.21 13.94 4.65
CA THR A 304 -21.72 13.03 3.61
C THR A 304 -23.06 13.47 3.02
N THR A 305 -23.53 14.67 3.37
CA THR A 305 -24.76 15.27 2.85
C THR A 305 -24.43 16.23 1.71
N GLY A 306 -24.77 15.85 0.48
CA GLY A 306 -24.55 16.67 -0.72
C GLY A 306 -25.58 17.80 -0.86
N VAL A 307 -25.09 18.99 -1.17
CA VAL A 307 -25.90 20.18 -1.47
C VAL A 307 -25.53 20.71 -2.86
N ALA A 308 -26.52 20.93 -3.73
CA ALA A 308 -26.29 21.46 -5.07
C ALA A 308 -25.77 22.91 -5.02
N THR A 309 -24.61 23.14 -5.66
CA THR A 309 -23.90 24.43 -5.60
C THR A 309 -23.59 25.02 -6.99
N GLY A 310 -23.65 24.22 -8.04
CA GLY A 310 -23.32 24.61 -9.41
C GLY A 310 -24.44 24.39 -10.39
N ALA A 311 -24.10 24.30 -11.69
CA ALA A 311 -25.04 23.85 -12.71
C ALA A 311 -25.47 22.41 -12.38
N ASP A 312 -26.74 22.09 -12.66
CA ASP A 312 -27.24 20.72 -12.46
C ASP A 312 -26.66 19.80 -13.55
N VAL A 313 -25.56 19.14 -13.21
CA VAL A 313 -24.90 18.14 -14.06
C VAL A 313 -25.20 16.78 -13.46
N ASP A 314 -26.07 16.02 -14.08
CA ASP A 314 -26.63 14.77 -13.59
C ASP A 314 -25.98 13.53 -14.20
N THR A 315 -25.04 13.68 -15.14
CA THR A 315 -24.36 12.59 -15.82
C THR A 315 -22.88 12.87 -16.07
N VAL A 316 -22.08 11.82 -16.14
CA VAL A 316 -20.67 11.83 -16.56
C VAL A 316 -20.62 11.45 -18.04
N SER A 317 -20.30 12.41 -18.91
CA SER A 317 -20.38 12.23 -20.38
C SER A 317 -19.47 11.13 -20.92
N GLY A 318 -18.41 10.80 -20.21
CA GLY A 318 -17.50 9.70 -20.55
C GLY A 318 -18.04 8.31 -20.26
N ILE A 319 -19.15 8.15 -19.53
CA ILE A 319 -19.78 6.87 -19.19
C ILE A 319 -20.95 6.62 -20.13
N VAL A 320 -20.82 5.69 -21.05
CA VAL A 320 -21.86 5.43 -22.07
C VAL A 320 -22.26 3.96 -22.08
N LYS A 321 -23.52 3.67 -21.76
CA LYS A 321 -24.12 2.34 -21.93
C LYS A 321 -24.29 2.06 -23.42
N THR A 322 -23.74 0.95 -23.90
CA THR A 322 -23.83 0.54 -25.33
C THR A 322 -24.71 -0.69 -25.54
N GLY A 323 -25.05 -1.40 -24.47
CA GLY A 323 -25.91 -2.59 -24.48
C GLY A 323 -26.22 -3.07 -23.07
N ASP A 324 -26.98 -4.18 -22.94
CA ASP A 324 -27.33 -4.74 -21.63
C ASP A 324 -26.11 -5.28 -20.87
N TYR A 325 -25.05 -5.63 -21.59
CA TYR A 325 -23.80 -6.19 -21.06
C TYR A 325 -22.57 -5.43 -21.57
N SER A 326 -22.75 -4.20 -22.06
CA SER A 326 -21.63 -3.42 -22.61
C SER A 326 -21.73 -1.94 -22.33
N MET A 327 -20.58 -1.30 -22.16
CA MET A 327 -20.43 0.14 -21.98
C MET A 327 -19.08 0.62 -22.48
N THR A 328 -18.94 1.94 -22.59
CA THR A 328 -17.62 2.57 -22.76
C THR A 328 -17.35 3.57 -21.66
N ILE A 329 -16.08 3.68 -21.28
CA ILE A 329 -15.55 4.78 -20.46
C ILE A 329 -14.58 5.56 -21.33
N THR A 330 -14.73 6.88 -21.38
CA THR A 330 -13.82 7.75 -22.14
C THR A 330 -13.12 8.72 -21.19
N THR A 331 -11.78 8.71 -21.22
CA THR A 331 -10.95 9.69 -20.50
C THR A 331 -10.53 10.82 -21.44
N THR A 332 -10.31 12.02 -20.88
CA THR A 332 -9.90 13.21 -21.64
C THR A 332 -8.45 13.17 -22.09
N GLU A 333 -7.68 12.28 -21.47
CA GLU A 333 -6.27 12.02 -21.78
C GLU A 333 -5.91 10.60 -21.37
N LEU A 334 -4.76 10.12 -21.82
CA LEU A 334 -4.23 8.83 -21.37
C LEU A 334 -3.90 8.88 -19.87
N SER A 335 -4.39 7.87 -19.15
CA SER A 335 -4.05 7.63 -17.76
C SER A 335 -3.82 6.13 -17.57
N ASN A 336 -2.58 5.73 -17.37
CA ASN A 336 -2.23 4.32 -17.19
C ASN A 336 -2.85 3.72 -15.91
N SER A 337 -3.15 4.55 -14.91
CA SER A 337 -3.84 4.11 -13.70
C SER A 337 -5.33 3.85 -13.90
N MET A 338 -5.95 4.36 -14.98
CA MET A 338 -7.39 4.21 -15.22
C MET A 338 -7.80 2.73 -15.33
N ILE A 339 -7.03 1.92 -16.05
CA ILE A 339 -7.37 0.50 -16.26
C ILE A 339 -7.40 -0.27 -14.93
N TYR A 340 -6.51 0.06 -13.98
CA TYR A 340 -6.45 -0.56 -12.66
C TYR A 340 -7.63 -0.16 -11.77
N GLN A 341 -8.27 0.99 -12.02
CA GLN A 341 -9.50 1.40 -11.34
C GLN A 341 -10.70 0.51 -11.70
N LEU A 342 -10.60 -0.30 -12.75
CA LEU A 342 -11.66 -1.23 -13.16
C LEU A 342 -11.59 -2.59 -12.45
N GLN A 343 -10.68 -2.79 -11.50
CA GLN A 343 -10.66 -3.94 -10.59
C GLN A 343 -11.70 -3.83 -9.45
N LEU A 344 -12.62 -2.91 -9.55
CA LEU A 344 -13.66 -2.69 -8.53
C LEU A 344 -14.65 -3.87 -8.46
N PRO A 345 -15.10 -4.26 -7.26
CA PRO A 345 -16.12 -5.29 -7.08
C PRO A 345 -17.44 -4.91 -7.76
N ILE A 346 -18.10 -5.87 -8.39
CA ILE A 346 -19.45 -5.67 -8.93
C ILE A 346 -20.46 -5.86 -7.80
N ALA A 347 -21.17 -4.82 -7.43
CA ALA A 347 -22.17 -4.79 -6.39
C ALA A 347 -23.58 -4.62 -6.97
N SER A 348 -24.56 -5.33 -6.41
CA SER A 348 -25.96 -5.35 -6.91
C SER A 348 -26.64 -4.00 -6.70
N LEU A 349 -27.16 -3.43 -7.77
CA LEU A 349 -28.02 -2.24 -7.75
C LEU A 349 -29.28 -2.47 -6.92
N ASP A 350 -29.88 -3.66 -7.00
CA ASP A 350 -31.11 -3.98 -6.27
C ASP A 350 -30.87 -4.05 -4.75
N TYR A 351 -29.68 -4.47 -4.34
CA TYR A 351 -29.34 -4.67 -2.93
C TYR A 351 -28.76 -3.40 -2.29
N TYR A 352 -27.75 -2.80 -2.91
CA TYR A 352 -27.06 -1.63 -2.37
C TYR A 352 -27.69 -0.30 -2.76
N GLY A 353 -28.38 -0.24 -3.92
CA GLY A 353 -29.10 0.92 -4.43
C GLY A 353 -30.62 0.76 -4.32
N ASP A 354 -31.31 1.51 -5.14
CA ASP A 354 -32.77 1.44 -5.32
C ASP A 354 -33.10 1.35 -6.82
N ARG A 355 -33.50 0.18 -7.28
CA ARG A 355 -33.86 -0.06 -8.69
C ARG A 355 -34.96 0.87 -9.18
N SER A 356 -35.86 1.34 -8.31
CA SER A 356 -36.92 2.30 -8.69
C SER A 356 -36.37 3.71 -9.01
N LEU A 357 -35.15 4.00 -8.59
CA LEU A 357 -34.41 5.23 -8.90
C LEU A 357 -33.38 5.03 -10.02
N TYR A 358 -33.42 3.90 -10.72
CA TYR A 358 -32.52 3.64 -11.84
C TYR A 358 -33.26 3.84 -13.17
N ASP A 359 -32.80 4.81 -13.94
CA ASP A 359 -33.24 5.09 -15.30
C ASP A 359 -32.08 5.76 -16.07
N TYR A 360 -31.32 4.93 -16.80
CA TYR A 360 -30.11 5.41 -17.49
C TYR A 360 -30.41 6.55 -18.47
N ASP A 361 -31.53 6.47 -19.22
CA ASP A 361 -31.89 7.46 -20.24
C ASP A 361 -32.29 8.82 -19.62
N ASN A 362 -32.74 8.80 -18.36
CA ASN A 362 -33.08 10.01 -17.59
C ASN A 362 -32.01 10.37 -16.53
N HIS A 363 -30.79 9.84 -16.67
CA HIS A 363 -29.63 10.15 -15.82
C HIS A 363 -29.88 9.90 -14.33
N SER A 364 -30.51 8.79 -14.02
CA SER A 364 -30.77 8.36 -12.64
C SER A 364 -30.14 6.97 -12.43
N TYR A 365 -29.25 6.85 -11.43
CA TYR A 365 -28.32 5.71 -11.31
C TYR A 365 -28.52 4.87 -10.04
N GLY A 366 -29.78 4.77 -9.55
CA GLY A 366 -30.13 3.91 -8.43
C GLY A 366 -29.97 4.55 -7.05
N PHE A 367 -29.65 5.83 -7.00
CA PHE A 367 -29.65 6.67 -5.80
C PHE A 367 -29.81 8.14 -6.19
N LYS A 368 -30.09 8.97 -5.22
CA LYS A 368 -30.10 10.42 -5.44
C LYS A 368 -28.68 10.95 -5.34
N LYS A 369 -28.19 11.65 -6.36
CA LYS A 369 -26.86 12.28 -6.33
C LYS A 369 -26.66 13.08 -5.05
N GLY A 370 -25.52 12.88 -4.39
CA GLY A 370 -25.19 13.48 -3.10
C GLY A 370 -25.88 12.84 -1.89
N ASP A 371 -26.48 11.66 -2.06
CA ASP A 371 -27.11 10.91 -0.98
C ASP A 371 -26.82 9.41 -1.13
N LEU A 372 -25.72 8.97 -0.55
CA LEU A 372 -25.31 7.57 -0.48
C LEU A 372 -25.82 6.85 0.78
N SER A 373 -26.80 7.39 1.49
CA SER A 373 -27.29 6.86 2.77
C SER A 373 -27.76 5.39 2.66
N LYS A 374 -28.42 5.03 1.56
CA LYS A 374 -28.82 3.63 1.30
C LYS A 374 -27.60 2.72 1.13
N VAL A 375 -26.62 3.12 0.32
CA VAL A 375 -25.39 2.35 0.09
C VAL A 375 -24.61 2.19 1.41
N ARG A 376 -24.50 3.25 2.20
CA ARG A 376 -23.84 3.24 3.51
C ARG A 376 -24.55 2.40 4.56
N SER A 377 -25.86 2.20 4.43
CA SER A 377 -26.62 1.38 5.39
C SER A 377 -26.38 -0.12 5.25
N VAL A 378 -25.73 -0.57 4.15
CA VAL A 378 -25.46 -1.98 3.85
C VAL A 378 -23.96 -2.22 3.96
N THR A 379 -23.47 -2.37 5.19
CA THR A 379 -22.03 -2.54 5.46
C THR A 379 -21.67 -3.86 6.11
N SER A 380 -22.59 -4.59 6.73
CA SER A 380 -22.27 -5.77 7.54
C SER A 380 -22.64 -7.10 6.90
N THR A 381 -23.35 -7.09 5.77
CA THR A 381 -23.85 -8.31 5.11
C THR A 381 -23.66 -8.17 3.60
N PRO A 382 -22.48 -8.50 3.04
CA PRO A 382 -22.24 -8.35 1.61
C PRO A 382 -23.09 -9.33 0.78
N LEU A 383 -23.59 -8.83 -0.35
CA LEU A 383 -24.19 -9.64 -1.41
C LEU A 383 -23.37 -9.42 -2.69
N GLY A 384 -22.79 -10.48 -3.21
CA GLY A 384 -21.98 -10.44 -4.44
C GLY A 384 -22.15 -11.73 -5.25
N ALA A 385 -21.22 -11.98 -6.15
CA ALA A 385 -21.18 -13.14 -7.05
C ALA A 385 -19.91 -13.97 -6.90
N GLY A 386 -19.18 -13.82 -5.78
CA GLY A 386 -17.93 -14.50 -5.51
C GLY A 386 -18.05 -16.00 -5.30
N ALA A 387 -16.92 -16.64 -5.03
CA ALA A 387 -16.86 -18.08 -4.77
C ALA A 387 -17.70 -18.50 -3.56
N TYR A 388 -17.86 -17.60 -2.59
CA TYR A 388 -18.64 -17.87 -1.37
C TYR A 388 -19.71 -16.81 -1.14
N THR A 389 -20.72 -17.17 -0.37
CA THR A 389 -21.80 -16.29 0.08
C THR A 389 -21.66 -16.02 1.57
N PHE A 390 -21.88 -14.78 1.99
CA PHE A 390 -21.83 -14.39 3.40
C PHE A 390 -23.04 -14.96 4.16
N ASN A 391 -22.78 -15.65 5.26
CA ASN A 391 -23.81 -16.18 6.15
C ASN A 391 -23.95 -15.28 7.39
N LYS A 392 -22.86 -15.12 8.17
CA LYS A 392 -22.85 -14.27 9.38
C LYS A 392 -21.44 -13.95 9.84
N TYR A 393 -21.33 -12.91 10.68
CA TYR A 393 -20.18 -12.64 11.53
C TYR A 393 -20.57 -12.78 12.99
N SER A 394 -19.84 -13.56 13.76
CA SER A 394 -20.08 -13.75 15.20
C SER A 394 -18.81 -14.22 15.90
N ASP A 395 -18.53 -13.61 17.03
CA ASP A 395 -17.46 -14.02 17.95
C ASP A 395 -16.07 -14.12 17.27
N GLY A 396 -15.74 -13.12 16.42
CA GLY A 396 -14.46 -13.07 15.69
C GLY A 396 -14.36 -14.09 14.53
N VAL A 397 -15.51 -14.65 14.08
CA VAL A 397 -15.54 -15.60 12.96
C VAL A 397 -16.55 -15.16 11.90
N ILE A 398 -16.10 -15.06 10.66
CA ILE A 398 -16.96 -14.94 9.47
C ILE A 398 -17.31 -16.35 8.98
N TYR A 399 -18.57 -16.60 8.75
CA TYR A 399 -19.09 -17.87 8.22
C TYR A 399 -19.55 -17.64 6.79
N LEU A 400 -18.98 -18.41 5.85
CA LEU A 400 -19.30 -18.35 4.43
C LEU A 400 -19.74 -19.73 3.94
N ASP A 401 -20.68 -19.75 2.98
CA ASP A 401 -21.16 -20.94 2.31
C ASP A 401 -20.76 -20.91 0.82
N ALA A 402 -20.43 -22.07 0.22
CA ALA A 402 -20.07 -22.15 -1.19
C ALA A 402 -21.20 -21.60 -2.08
N ASN A 403 -20.83 -20.77 -3.06
CA ASN A 403 -21.75 -20.27 -4.07
C ASN A 403 -21.85 -21.26 -5.25
N PRO A 404 -22.97 -22.00 -5.41
CA PRO A 404 -23.09 -22.96 -6.51
C PRO A 404 -23.19 -22.29 -7.89
N SER A 405 -23.44 -20.97 -7.91
CA SER A 405 -23.57 -20.19 -9.14
C SER A 405 -22.29 -19.43 -9.49
N TYR A 406 -21.19 -19.67 -8.79
CA TYR A 406 -19.92 -19.02 -9.09
C TYR A 406 -19.46 -19.34 -10.51
N TYR A 407 -19.12 -18.32 -11.29
CA TYR A 407 -18.87 -18.46 -12.73
C TYR A 407 -17.66 -19.33 -13.08
N GLN A 408 -16.73 -19.55 -12.15
CA GLN A 408 -15.59 -20.46 -12.33
C GLN A 408 -15.85 -21.85 -11.75
N GLY A 409 -17.09 -22.15 -11.37
CA GLY A 409 -17.49 -23.43 -10.83
C GLY A 409 -17.70 -23.42 -9.32
N GLU A 410 -18.58 -24.35 -8.86
CA GLU A 410 -18.89 -24.48 -7.42
C GLU A 410 -17.63 -24.81 -6.61
N PRO A 411 -17.33 -24.08 -5.51
CA PRO A 411 -16.18 -24.33 -4.68
C PRO A 411 -16.11 -25.75 -4.11
N ALA A 412 -14.90 -26.30 -4.03
CA ALA A 412 -14.63 -27.63 -3.51
C ALA A 412 -14.96 -27.73 -2.02
N ALA A 413 -14.53 -26.76 -1.20
CA ALA A 413 -14.91 -26.63 0.19
C ALA A 413 -16.32 -26.04 0.31
N LYS A 414 -17.22 -26.71 1.04
CA LYS A 414 -18.64 -26.30 1.13
C LYS A 414 -18.86 -25.13 2.07
N HIS A 415 -17.98 -24.95 3.03
CA HIS A 415 -18.03 -23.88 4.03
C HIS A 415 -16.62 -23.30 4.20
N VAL A 416 -16.55 -22.01 4.43
CA VAL A 416 -15.33 -21.31 4.84
C VAL A 416 -15.62 -20.53 6.12
N ASN A 417 -14.75 -20.70 7.11
CA ASN A 417 -14.73 -19.89 8.31
C ASN A 417 -13.46 -19.04 8.30
N MET A 418 -13.58 -17.70 8.23
CA MET A 418 -12.46 -16.81 8.42
C MET A 418 -12.41 -16.43 9.90
N LYS A 419 -11.30 -16.71 10.56
CA LYS A 419 -11.17 -16.60 12.01
C LYS A 419 -10.13 -15.56 12.40
N GLU A 420 -10.51 -14.63 13.25
CA GLU A 420 -9.54 -13.71 13.88
C GLU A 420 -8.45 -14.50 14.60
N THR A 421 -7.21 -14.26 14.23
CA THR A 421 -6.05 -15.03 14.72
C THR A 421 -4.88 -14.08 14.94
N GLN A 422 -4.32 -14.14 16.16
CA GLN A 422 -3.12 -13.37 16.48
C GLN A 422 -1.92 -13.96 15.73
N GLU A 423 -0.95 -13.12 15.35
CA GLU A 423 0.25 -13.54 14.60
C GLU A 423 0.96 -14.73 15.26
N ALA A 424 1.12 -14.70 16.60
CA ALA A 424 1.77 -15.77 17.36
C ALA A 424 1.05 -17.14 17.29
N ASP A 425 -0.25 -17.14 16.96
CA ASP A 425 -1.09 -18.33 16.91
C ASP A 425 -1.25 -18.90 15.49
N LYS A 426 -0.82 -18.19 14.45
CA LYS A 426 -0.98 -18.58 13.05
C LYS A 426 -0.35 -19.94 12.74
N ILE A 427 0.93 -20.14 13.04
CA ILE A 427 1.64 -21.40 12.77
C ILE A 427 1.14 -22.52 13.69
N THR A 428 0.96 -22.23 14.99
CA THR A 428 0.53 -23.23 15.97
C THR A 428 -0.93 -23.67 15.76
N GLY A 429 -1.77 -22.78 15.24
CA GLY A 429 -3.15 -23.10 14.86
C GLY A 429 -3.23 -24.10 13.71
N VAL A 430 -2.38 -23.98 12.70
CA VAL A 430 -2.27 -24.94 11.60
C VAL A 430 -1.72 -26.29 12.12
N GLN A 431 -0.70 -26.26 12.97
CA GLN A 431 -0.19 -27.49 13.62
C GLN A 431 -1.26 -28.22 14.43
N ALA A 432 -2.11 -27.48 15.14
CA ALA A 432 -3.16 -28.05 15.98
C ALA A 432 -4.40 -28.48 15.20
N GLY A 433 -4.49 -28.16 13.89
CA GLY A 433 -5.66 -28.44 13.05
C GLY A 433 -6.90 -27.57 13.37
N THR A 434 -6.72 -26.43 14.05
CA THR A 434 -7.77 -25.43 14.32
C THR A 434 -7.85 -24.36 13.23
N ILE A 435 -6.84 -24.30 12.37
CA ILE A 435 -6.72 -23.47 11.19
C ILE A 435 -6.22 -24.36 10.05
N ASP A 436 -6.72 -24.16 8.85
CA ASP A 436 -6.31 -24.90 7.66
C ASP A 436 -5.35 -24.13 6.78
N ILE A 437 -5.58 -22.80 6.64
CA ILE A 437 -4.72 -21.89 5.88
C ILE A 437 -4.43 -20.65 6.72
N SER A 438 -3.19 -20.19 6.69
CA SER A 438 -2.73 -19.01 7.40
C SER A 438 -1.58 -18.34 6.65
N ASP A 439 -1.32 -17.07 6.96
CA ASP A 439 -0.31 -16.19 6.35
C ASP A 439 0.63 -15.58 7.42
N PRO A 440 1.41 -16.40 8.16
CA PRO A 440 2.31 -15.86 9.15
C PRO A 440 3.43 -15.02 8.49
N SER A 441 3.93 -14.04 9.23
CA SER A 441 5.14 -13.31 8.85
C SER A 441 6.30 -14.29 8.69
N TYR A 442 6.89 -14.38 7.49
CA TYR A 442 7.91 -15.37 7.18
C TYR A 442 9.31 -14.89 7.55
N SER A 443 9.70 -15.15 8.78
CA SER A 443 11.04 -14.90 9.32
C SER A 443 11.87 -16.20 9.38
N LEU A 444 13.16 -16.07 9.64
CA LEU A 444 14.03 -17.22 9.90
C LEU A 444 13.53 -18.06 11.09
N GLU A 445 12.95 -17.40 12.12
CA GLU A 445 12.35 -18.09 13.27
C GLU A 445 11.10 -18.87 12.85
N ALA A 446 10.20 -18.27 12.07
CA ALA A 446 9.01 -18.95 11.54
C ALA A 446 9.37 -20.15 10.65
N ALA A 447 10.36 -20.00 9.75
CA ALA A 447 10.86 -21.09 8.92
C ALA A 447 11.41 -22.27 9.76
N ASN A 448 12.19 -21.97 10.80
CA ASN A 448 12.73 -22.98 11.72
C ASN A 448 11.63 -23.66 12.56
N GLN A 449 10.60 -22.90 12.97
CA GLN A 449 9.45 -23.45 13.68
C GLN A 449 8.68 -24.43 12.79
N ILE A 450 8.38 -24.03 11.54
CA ILE A 450 7.69 -24.89 10.54
C ILE A 450 8.53 -26.16 10.26
N ALA A 451 9.83 -26.01 10.05
CA ALA A 451 10.73 -27.16 9.85
C ALA A 451 10.69 -28.12 11.07
N THR A 452 10.69 -27.60 12.29
CA THR A 452 10.58 -28.41 13.52
C THR A 452 9.24 -29.14 13.58
N ILE A 453 8.13 -28.50 13.25
CA ILE A 453 6.79 -29.10 13.18
C ILE A 453 6.77 -30.22 12.13
N ASN A 454 7.45 -30.04 11.01
CA ASN A 454 7.58 -31.04 9.94
C ASN A 454 8.65 -32.13 10.27
N GLY A 455 9.01 -32.30 11.55
CA GLY A 455 9.94 -33.36 12.00
C GLY A 455 11.42 -33.10 11.70
N GLY A 456 11.81 -31.86 11.55
CA GLY A 456 13.15 -31.39 11.20
C GLY A 456 13.37 -31.30 9.68
N ASN A 457 12.32 -31.40 8.89
CA ASN A 457 12.36 -31.22 7.45
C ASN A 457 12.11 -29.77 7.08
N SER A 458 13.02 -29.14 6.35
CA SER A 458 12.94 -27.76 5.84
C SER A 458 12.32 -27.66 4.45
N ASP A 459 11.89 -28.77 3.84
CA ASP A 459 11.19 -28.74 2.56
C ASP A 459 9.86 -28.01 2.70
N LEU A 460 9.49 -27.22 1.69
CA LEU A 460 8.25 -26.44 1.70
C LEU A 460 6.99 -27.33 1.68
N ASP A 461 7.08 -28.52 1.07
CA ASP A 461 6.04 -29.53 1.09
C ASP A 461 6.22 -30.49 2.29
N GLY A 462 5.87 -30.01 3.47
CA GLY A 462 6.01 -30.79 4.70
C GLY A 462 4.82 -31.72 5.00
N SER A 463 5.03 -32.68 5.90
CA SER A 463 4.01 -33.66 6.27
C SER A 463 2.87 -33.10 7.13
N VAL A 464 3.11 -32.00 7.85
CA VAL A 464 2.13 -31.32 8.72
C VAL A 464 1.74 -29.97 8.12
N ILE A 465 2.72 -29.21 7.67
CA ILE A 465 2.54 -27.90 7.06
C ILE A 465 3.18 -27.89 5.68
N THR A 466 2.41 -27.57 4.65
CA THR A 466 2.88 -27.16 3.33
C THR A 466 2.98 -25.65 3.28
N THR A 467 4.11 -25.11 2.81
CA THR A 467 4.35 -23.67 2.69
C THR A 467 4.40 -23.26 1.22
N ARG A 468 3.82 -22.13 0.89
CA ARG A 468 4.01 -21.44 -0.38
C ARG A 468 4.60 -20.07 -0.07
N LEU A 469 5.72 -19.76 -0.72
CA LEU A 469 6.39 -18.47 -0.57
C LEU A 469 6.02 -17.56 -1.73
N MET A 470 5.95 -16.29 -1.45
CA MET A 470 5.80 -15.21 -2.42
C MET A 470 6.69 -14.04 -2.01
N ASP A 471 7.16 -13.27 -2.98
CA ASP A 471 7.90 -12.06 -2.68
C ASP A 471 6.96 -10.99 -2.11
N TYR A 472 7.42 -10.30 -1.07
CA TYR A 472 6.71 -9.14 -0.54
C TYR A 472 6.60 -8.04 -1.61
N ARG A 473 5.48 -7.34 -1.65
CA ARG A 473 5.20 -6.32 -2.67
C ARG A 473 6.10 -5.08 -2.60
N GLY A 474 6.84 -4.89 -1.51
CA GLY A 474 7.76 -3.79 -1.32
C GLY A 474 9.22 -4.22 -1.29
N TYR A 475 10.12 -3.27 -1.14
CA TYR A 475 11.55 -3.54 -1.00
C TYR A 475 12.23 -2.51 -0.09
N GLY A 476 13.30 -2.95 0.60
CA GLY A 476 14.13 -2.10 1.44
C GLY A 476 15.30 -1.50 0.65
N TYR A 477 15.63 -0.25 0.93
CA TYR A 477 16.70 0.49 0.26
C TYR A 477 17.52 1.34 1.22
N ILE A 478 18.71 1.74 0.76
CA ILE A 478 19.58 2.74 1.39
C ILE A 478 19.70 3.92 0.43
N ALA A 479 19.49 5.14 0.92
CA ALA A 479 19.49 6.35 0.12
C ALA A 479 20.58 7.34 0.54
N LEU A 480 20.99 8.20 -0.41
CA LEU A 480 21.80 9.40 -0.20
C LEU A 480 21.08 10.60 -0.84
N SER A 481 20.99 11.73 -0.12
CA SER A 481 20.46 12.98 -0.67
C SER A 481 21.43 13.55 -1.70
N ALA A 482 20.96 13.86 -2.89
CA ALA A 482 21.75 14.49 -3.93
C ALA A 482 22.26 15.88 -3.47
N ASN A 483 21.42 16.62 -2.74
CA ASN A 483 21.77 17.97 -2.26
C ASN A 483 22.72 17.98 -1.08
N ASN A 484 22.77 16.95 -0.25
CA ASN A 484 23.61 16.92 0.95
C ASN A 484 24.90 16.12 0.76
N VAL A 485 24.95 15.19 -0.23
CA VAL A 485 26.15 14.39 -0.58
C VAL A 485 26.59 14.75 -1.99
N LYS A 486 27.37 15.82 -2.08
CA LYS A 486 27.83 16.40 -3.35
C LYS A 486 29.22 17.03 -3.26
N VAL A 487 29.80 17.30 -4.42
CA VAL A 487 31.03 18.08 -4.62
C VAL A 487 30.65 19.46 -5.14
N GLY A 488 31.22 20.48 -4.57
CA GLY A 488 30.89 21.88 -4.95
C GLY A 488 29.42 22.22 -4.65
N ASN A 489 28.75 22.85 -5.63
CA ASN A 489 27.36 23.29 -5.51
C ASN A 489 26.40 22.57 -6.46
N ASP A 490 26.91 21.67 -7.31
CA ASP A 490 26.11 20.98 -8.33
C ASP A 490 25.93 19.51 -7.97
N PRO A 491 24.72 19.09 -7.53
CA PRO A 491 24.43 17.70 -7.21
C PRO A 491 24.41 16.79 -8.44
N ALA A 492 24.20 17.34 -9.64
CA ALA A 492 24.15 16.60 -10.89
C ALA A 492 25.54 16.41 -11.55
N SER A 493 26.58 17.09 -11.04
CA SER A 493 27.93 16.96 -11.60
C SER A 493 28.46 15.53 -11.49
N GLU A 494 29.30 15.12 -12.45
CA GLU A 494 29.95 13.79 -12.42
C GLU A 494 30.76 13.57 -11.15
N GLU A 495 31.41 14.62 -10.61
CA GLU A 495 32.12 14.54 -9.35
C GLU A 495 31.17 14.22 -8.18
N SER A 496 29.97 14.81 -8.16
CA SER A 496 28.94 14.55 -7.13
C SER A 496 28.36 13.14 -7.25
N LYS A 497 28.06 12.69 -8.47
CA LYS A 497 27.61 11.31 -8.74
C LYS A 497 28.69 10.31 -8.34
N ASN A 498 29.96 10.55 -8.69
CA ASN A 498 31.06 9.67 -8.34
C ASN A 498 31.29 9.58 -6.81
N LEU A 499 31.09 10.67 -6.06
CA LEU A 499 31.14 10.64 -4.60
C LEU A 499 30.07 9.70 -4.03
N ARG A 500 28.83 9.79 -4.49
CA ARG A 500 27.75 8.93 -4.03
C ARG A 500 27.98 7.47 -4.47
N LYS A 501 28.38 7.23 -5.73
CA LYS A 501 28.73 5.88 -6.22
C LYS A 501 29.89 5.26 -5.42
N ALA A 502 30.88 6.02 -5.00
CA ALA A 502 31.96 5.51 -4.16
C ALA A 502 31.44 4.91 -2.85
N ILE A 503 30.52 5.61 -2.20
CA ILE A 503 29.90 5.16 -0.95
C ILE A 503 29.01 3.93 -1.20
N MET A 504 28.12 4.02 -2.21
CA MET A 504 27.16 2.95 -2.54
C MET A 504 27.85 1.67 -2.99
N THR A 505 28.97 1.74 -3.72
CA THR A 505 29.73 0.56 -4.16
C THR A 505 30.25 -0.27 -2.97
N VAL A 506 30.72 0.39 -1.92
CA VAL A 506 31.16 -0.35 -0.72
C VAL A 506 29.97 -0.93 0.04
N ILE A 507 28.88 -0.16 0.21
CA ILE A 507 27.67 -0.66 0.90
C ILE A 507 27.08 -1.86 0.14
N ALA A 508 26.99 -1.77 -1.19
CA ALA A 508 26.42 -2.82 -2.04
C ALA A 508 27.12 -4.17 -1.89
N ALA A 509 28.44 -4.15 -1.69
CA ALA A 509 29.23 -5.39 -1.55
C ALA A 509 28.87 -6.21 -0.31
N TYR A 510 28.32 -5.60 0.75
CA TYR A 510 27.98 -6.27 2.01
C TYR A 510 26.50 -6.69 2.11
N ARG A 511 25.68 -6.45 1.07
CA ARG A 511 24.23 -6.76 1.11
C ARG A 511 23.98 -8.24 1.39
N ASP A 512 24.63 -9.14 0.63
CA ASP A 512 24.39 -10.58 0.74
C ASP A 512 24.69 -11.09 2.17
N GLU A 513 25.82 -10.66 2.76
CA GLU A 513 26.19 -11.07 4.11
C GLU A 513 25.20 -10.54 5.16
N GLY A 514 24.83 -9.24 5.09
CA GLY A 514 23.94 -8.62 6.04
C GLY A 514 22.53 -9.19 5.97
N ILE A 515 21.99 -9.36 4.76
CA ILE A 515 20.64 -9.85 4.55
C ILE A 515 20.53 -11.34 4.91
N ASN A 516 21.49 -12.17 4.47
CA ASN A 516 21.52 -13.59 4.84
C ASN A 516 21.69 -13.81 6.35
N SER A 517 22.45 -12.94 7.02
CA SER A 517 22.63 -13.02 8.48
C SER A 517 21.32 -12.76 9.24
N TYR A 518 20.46 -11.89 8.73
CA TYR A 518 19.22 -11.47 9.37
C TYR A 518 18.03 -12.36 8.96
N TYR A 519 17.87 -12.61 7.67
CA TYR A 519 16.72 -13.31 7.10
C TYR A 519 17.00 -14.76 6.68
N GLY A 520 18.28 -15.16 6.50
CA GLY A 520 18.58 -16.44 5.83
C GLY A 520 18.01 -16.47 4.41
N ASP A 521 17.31 -17.54 4.07
CA ASP A 521 16.68 -17.73 2.75
C ASP A 521 15.28 -17.08 2.66
N THR A 522 14.85 -16.29 3.67
CA THR A 522 13.52 -15.66 3.69
C THR A 522 13.51 -14.24 3.10
N ALA A 523 14.61 -13.81 2.52
CA ALA A 523 14.71 -12.58 1.73
C ALA A 523 15.77 -12.74 0.64
N SER A 524 15.66 -11.94 -0.41
CA SER A 524 16.61 -11.87 -1.52
C SER A 524 17.19 -10.47 -1.66
N VAL A 525 18.45 -10.38 -2.17
CA VAL A 525 19.04 -9.11 -2.57
C VAL A 525 18.50 -8.73 -3.94
N ILE A 526 18.04 -7.47 -4.09
CA ILE A 526 17.56 -6.92 -5.35
C ILE A 526 18.55 -5.88 -5.92
N ASN A 527 18.49 -5.64 -7.22
CA ASN A 527 19.49 -4.84 -7.94
C ASN A 527 18.94 -3.62 -8.67
N TYR A 528 17.63 -3.45 -8.73
CA TYR A 528 16.98 -2.30 -9.33
C TYR A 528 16.03 -1.63 -8.33
N PRO A 529 15.80 -0.30 -8.42
CA PRO A 529 14.91 0.42 -7.50
C PRO A 529 13.43 0.19 -7.85
N ILE A 530 13.04 -1.07 -7.84
CA ILE A 530 11.69 -1.56 -8.08
C ILE A 530 11.51 -2.93 -7.43
N SER A 531 10.32 -3.27 -6.96
CA SER A 531 10.03 -4.61 -6.46
C SER A 531 10.10 -5.64 -7.59
N ASN A 532 10.70 -6.81 -7.35
CA ASN A 532 10.73 -7.93 -8.29
C ASN A 532 9.32 -8.46 -8.65
N THR A 533 8.30 -8.12 -7.84
CA THR A 533 6.90 -8.48 -8.14
C THR A 533 6.30 -7.64 -9.27
N SER A 534 6.91 -6.50 -9.60
CA SER A 534 6.42 -5.62 -10.66
C SER A 534 6.70 -6.23 -12.05
N TRP A 535 5.74 -6.09 -12.96
CA TRP A 535 5.91 -6.47 -14.35
C TRP A 535 7.06 -5.70 -15.06
N ALA A 536 7.37 -4.49 -14.59
CA ALA A 536 8.46 -3.67 -15.14
C ALA A 536 9.84 -4.04 -14.56
N ALA A 537 9.91 -4.91 -13.55
CA ALA A 537 11.18 -5.27 -12.94
C ALA A 537 12.07 -6.04 -13.93
N PRO A 538 13.37 -5.65 -14.09
CA PRO A 538 14.31 -6.42 -14.86
C PRO A 538 14.55 -7.80 -14.23
N SER A 539 14.54 -8.84 -15.07
CA SER A 539 14.87 -10.21 -14.67
C SER A 539 16.37 -10.49 -14.81
N VAL A 540 16.90 -11.39 -13.99
CA VAL A 540 18.29 -11.86 -14.11
C VAL A 540 18.62 -12.51 -15.45
N THR A 541 17.58 -12.89 -16.20
CA THR A 541 17.70 -13.47 -17.54
C THR A 541 17.62 -12.42 -18.66
N ASP A 542 17.30 -11.17 -18.35
CA ASP A 542 17.16 -10.10 -19.33
C ASP A 542 18.54 -9.65 -19.83
N ASP A 543 18.65 -9.39 -21.15
CA ASP A 543 19.87 -8.85 -21.72
C ASP A 543 20.23 -7.51 -21.06
N GLY A 544 21.49 -7.39 -20.60
CA GLY A 544 21.98 -6.20 -19.96
C GLY A 544 21.55 -6.03 -18.49
N TYR A 545 21.07 -7.10 -17.84
CA TYR A 545 20.86 -7.09 -16.39
C TYR A 545 22.18 -6.78 -15.64
N LYS A 546 22.14 -5.89 -14.66
CA LYS A 546 23.29 -5.44 -13.90
C LYS A 546 23.11 -5.70 -12.41
N ILE A 547 24.17 -6.09 -11.73
CA ILE A 547 24.21 -6.06 -10.25
C ILE A 547 24.42 -4.60 -9.83
N ALA A 548 23.65 -4.13 -8.85
CA ALA A 548 23.74 -2.77 -8.39
C ALA A 548 25.13 -2.41 -7.86
N TYR A 549 25.72 -1.33 -8.35
CA TYR A 549 27.03 -0.78 -7.96
C TYR A 549 28.18 -1.81 -8.01
N SER A 550 28.18 -2.69 -9.02
CA SER A 550 29.20 -3.71 -9.25
C SER A 550 30.23 -3.34 -10.32
N THR A 551 30.33 -2.06 -10.69
CA THR A 551 31.29 -1.58 -11.68
C THR A 551 32.30 -0.62 -11.05
N ASP A 552 33.48 -0.49 -11.67
CA ASP A 552 34.44 0.56 -11.38
C ASP A 552 34.09 1.87 -12.14
N VAL A 553 34.87 2.91 -11.96
CA VAL A 553 34.67 4.22 -12.59
C VAL A 553 34.78 4.19 -14.13
N ASP A 554 35.46 3.19 -14.66
CA ASP A 554 35.62 2.97 -16.11
C ASP A 554 34.51 2.06 -16.67
N GLY A 555 33.55 1.61 -15.83
CA GLY A 555 32.44 0.74 -16.20
C GLY A 555 32.78 -0.74 -16.27
N ASN A 556 33.94 -1.19 -15.81
CA ASN A 556 34.29 -2.60 -15.76
C ASN A 556 33.65 -3.28 -14.55
N GLU A 557 33.13 -4.48 -14.74
CA GLU A 557 32.64 -5.29 -13.62
C GLU A 557 33.74 -5.60 -12.62
N ILE A 558 33.49 -5.36 -11.34
CA ILE A 558 34.44 -5.57 -10.24
C ILE A 558 34.21 -6.87 -9.49
N TYR A 559 32.98 -7.41 -9.54
CA TYR A 559 32.61 -8.72 -8.99
C TYR A 559 31.32 -9.24 -9.62
N THR A 560 31.14 -10.56 -9.50
CA THR A 560 29.92 -11.26 -9.92
C THR A 560 29.18 -11.81 -8.70
N SER A 561 27.93 -12.28 -8.87
CA SER A 561 27.14 -12.83 -7.76
C SER A 561 27.74 -14.09 -7.10
N ASP A 562 28.61 -14.82 -7.81
CA ASP A 562 29.31 -16.01 -7.31
C ASP A 562 30.66 -15.69 -6.62
N MET A 563 31.14 -14.44 -6.73
CA MET A 563 32.33 -14.01 -5.99
C MET A 563 31.94 -13.70 -4.54
N SER A 564 32.61 -14.26 -3.60
CA SER A 564 32.30 -14.14 -2.16
C SER A 564 33.45 -13.67 -1.31
N GLY A 565 33.12 -13.19 -0.12
CA GLY A 565 34.06 -12.91 0.97
C GLY A 565 35.05 -11.79 0.69
N ASP A 566 36.23 -11.91 1.32
CA ASP A 566 37.26 -10.86 1.35
C ASP A 566 37.67 -10.35 -0.03
N THR A 567 37.59 -11.18 -1.07
CA THR A 567 37.92 -10.77 -2.44
C THR A 567 36.92 -9.77 -3.02
N LYS A 568 35.63 -10.01 -2.81
CA LYS A 568 34.54 -9.10 -3.21
C LYS A 568 34.67 -7.75 -2.51
N TYR A 569 34.88 -7.78 -1.19
CA TYR A 569 34.99 -6.56 -0.40
C TYR A 569 36.22 -5.72 -0.76
N ALA A 570 37.36 -6.39 -1.00
CA ALA A 570 38.58 -5.72 -1.44
C ALA A 570 38.43 -5.09 -2.84
N ALA A 571 37.74 -5.77 -3.78
CA ALA A 571 37.46 -5.26 -5.10
C ALA A 571 36.55 -4.01 -5.05
N ALA A 572 35.49 -4.06 -4.25
CA ALA A 572 34.58 -2.92 -4.04
C ALA A 572 35.29 -1.71 -3.43
N LEU A 573 36.16 -1.95 -2.43
CA LEU A 573 36.92 -0.86 -1.80
C LEU A 573 37.93 -0.22 -2.75
N GLN A 574 38.56 -1.02 -3.62
CA GLN A 574 39.47 -0.52 -4.66
C GLN A 574 38.71 0.29 -5.72
N ALA A 575 37.54 -0.15 -6.16
CA ALA A 575 36.69 0.57 -7.09
C ALA A 575 36.19 1.91 -6.47
N ALA A 576 35.83 1.90 -5.19
CA ALA A 576 35.45 3.09 -4.46
C ALA A 576 36.56 4.15 -4.41
N LEU A 577 37.85 3.74 -4.25
CA LEU A 577 38.97 4.66 -4.35
C LEU A 577 39.05 5.34 -5.71
N GLY A 578 38.79 4.61 -6.79
CA GLY A 578 38.73 5.18 -8.15
C GLY A 578 37.59 6.20 -8.31
N TYR A 579 36.41 5.91 -7.77
CA TYR A 579 35.29 6.85 -7.74
C TYR A 579 35.58 8.09 -6.87
N PHE A 580 36.20 7.94 -5.70
CA PHE A 580 36.62 9.07 -4.88
C PHE A 580 37.65 9.94 -5.59
N GLU A 581 38.63 9.36 -6.31
CA GLU A 581 39.61 10.10 -7.11
C GLU A 581 38.93 10.89 -8.24
N ALA A 582 37.95 10.24 -8.95
CA ALA A 582 37.13 10.89 -9.97
C ALA A 582 36.22 11.99 -9.38
N ALA A 583 35.78 11.86 -8.13
CA ALA A 583 35.07 12.89 -7.38
C ALA A 583 35.99 14.05 -6.91
N GLY A 584 37.30 13.97 -7.15
CA GLY A 584 38.25 15.02 -6.79
C GLY A 584 38.87 14.90 -5.39
N TYR A 585 38.69 13.76 -4.71
CA TYR A 585 39.39 13.50 -3.46
C TYR A 585 40.87 13.21 -3.71
N THR A 586 41.69 13.60 -2.76
CA THR A 586 43.14 13.31 -2.83
C THR A 586 43.37 11.90 -2.28
N VAL A 587 43.92 11.02 -3.13
CA VAL A 587 44.29 9.65 -2.77
C VAL A 587 45.79 9.51 -2.71
N GLU A 588 46.35 9.14 -1.55
CA GLU A 588 47.77 8.89 -1.35
C GLU A 588 47.99 7.51 -0.70
N ASN A 589 48.73 6.65 -1.39
CA ASN A 589 49.04 5.31 -0.89
C ASN A 589 47.78 4.45 -0.54
N GLY A 590 46.69 4.61 -1.30
CA GLY A 590 45.42 3.92 -1.05
C GLY A 590 44.60 4.50 0.12
N GLN A 591 44.90 5.74 0.52
CA GLN A 591 44.21 6.46 1.58
C GLN A 591 43.66 7.78 1.06
N LEU A 592 42.47 8.14 1.46
CA LEU A 592 41.90 9.48 1.27
C LEU A 592 42.53 10.44 2.28
N THR A 593 43.11 11.52 1.80
CA THR A 593 43.82 12.50 2.66
C THR A 593 43.14 13.85 2.66
N ALA A 594 42.33 14.18 1.65
CA ALA A 594 41.55 15.42 1.59
C ALA A 594 40.33 15.26 0.70
N ALA A 595 39.24 15.93 1.10
CA ALA A 595 38.03 16.07 0.29
C ALA A 595 38.15 17.33 -0.61
N PRO A 596 37.51 17.32 -1.80
CA PRO A 596 37.42 18.52 -2.63
C PRO A 596 36.48 19.56 -1.97
N ALA A 597 36.50 20.79 -2.49
CA ALA A 597 35.65 21.87 -1.98
C ALA A 597 34.16 21.50 -2.08
N GLY A 598 33.42 21.68 -1.01
CA GLY A 598 31.99 21.37 -0.91
C GLY A 598 31.65 19.91 -0.54
N ALA A 599 32.66 19.02 -0.53
CA ALA A 599 32.52 17.66 -0.05
C ALA A 599 33.15 17.48 1.34
N LYS A 600 32.82 16.36 2.00
CA LYS A 600 33.26 16.02 3.37
C LYS A 600 34.04 14.69 3.37
N MET A 601 34.82 14.45 4.42
CA MET A 601 35.46 13.17 4.71
C MET A 601 34.59 12.26 5.57
N GLU A 602 33.42 12.77 5.98
CA GLU A 602 32.44 12.07 6.83
C GLU A 602 31.03 12.39 6.38
N TYR A 603 30.20 11.37 6.29
CA TYR A 603 28.75 11.47 6.05
C TYR A 603 28.00 10.54 6.98
N THR A 604 26.72 10.86 7.23
CA THR A 604 25.85 10.12 8.14
C THR A 604 24.71 9.47 7.38
N VAL A 605 24.44 8.20 7.68
CA VAL A 605 23.23 7.48 7.26
C VAL A 605 22.37 7.20 8.48
N ASN A 606 21.13 7.70 8.48
CA ASN A 606 20.14 7.45 9.50
C ASN A 606 19.42 6.12 9.25
N ILE A 607 19.25 5.31 10.29
CA ILE A 607 18.53 4.05 10.24
C ILE A 607 17.63 3.92 11.47
N GLY A 608 16.42 3.38 11.30
CA GLY A 608 15.49 3.07 12.38
C GLY A 608 15.68 1.62 12.83
N ALA A 609 16.74 1.35 13.59
CA ALA A 609 17.04 0.02 14.12
C ALA A 609 16.77 -0.06 15.64
N SER A 610 15.76 0.66 16.11
CA SER A 610 15.30 0.70 17.51
C SER A 610 16.38 1.13 18.54
N GLY A 611 17.46 1.76 18.09
CA GLY A 611 18.60 2.15 18.93
C GLY A 611 19.45 0.97 19.40
N ASN A 612 19.25 -0.23 18.88
CA ASN A 612 19.94 -1.45 19.29
C ASN A 612 20.46 -2.29 18.11
N GLY A 613 20.33 -1.77 16.87
CA GLY A 613 20.81 -2.42 15.66
C GLY A 613 19.86 -3.50 15.11
N ASP A 614 18.62 -3.55 15.53
CA ASP A 614 17.64 -4.54 15.07
C ASP A 614 17.01 -4.13 13.73
N HIS A 615 17.80 -4.24 12.67
CA HIS A 615 17.37 -4.00 11.28
C HIS A 615 18.32 -4.71 10.30
N PRO A 616 17.83 -5.36 9.24
CA PRO A 616 18.67 -6.10 8.29
C PRO A 616 19.79 -5.24 7.66
N SER A 617 19.52 -3.99 7.33
CA SER A 617 20.51 -3.08 6.74
C SER A 617 21.54 -2.53 7.75
N PHE A 618 21.35 -2.73 9.08
CA PHE A 618 22.26 -2.21 10.08
C PHE A 618 23.65 -2.88 9.97
N GLN A 619 23.69 -4.21 9.82
CA GLN A 619 24.93 -4.93 9.62
C GLN A 619 25.60 -4.57 8.28
N VAL A 620 24.81 -4.41 7.20
CA VAL A 620 25.32 -3.96 5.90
C VAL A 620 26.06 -2.63 6.04
N LEU A 621 25.43 -1.64 6.68
CA LEU A 621 26.00 -0.32 6.88
C LEU A 621 27.23 -0.33 7.81
N THR A 622 27.18 -1.06 8.92
CA THR A 622 28.32 -1.10 9.88
C THR A 622 29.52 -1.80 9.30
N ASN A 623 29.36 -2.85 8.50
CA ASN A 623 30.45 -3.51 7.79
C ASN A 623 31.07 -2.58 6.73
N ALA A 624 30.23 -1.92 5.93
CA ALA A 624 30.68 -0.93 4.95
C ALA A 624 31.41 0.26 5.60
N ALA A 625 30.90 0.77 6.72
CA ALA A 625 31.54 1.85 7.48
C ALA A 625 32.92 1.42 8.01
N ALA A 626 33.06 0.20 8.50
CA ALA A 626 34.35 -0.34 8.92
C ALA A 626 35.34 -0.45 7.75
N ALA A 627 34.90 -0.89 6.58
CA ALA A 627 35.72 -0.97 5.38
C ALA A 627 36.13 0.43 4.87
N LEU A 628 35.23 1.38 4.74
CA LEU A 628 35.50 2.76 4.32
C LEU A 628 36.49 3.46 5.26
N LYS A 629 36.42 3.17 6.54
CA LYS A 629 37.37 3.71 7.53
C LYS A 629 38.82 3.27 7.26
N THR A 630 39.01 2.09 6.68
CA THR A 630 40.37 1.59 6.33
C THR A 630 41.03 2.40 5.22
N ILE A 631 40.26 3.14 4.41
CA ILE A 631 40.78 4.04 3.37
C ILE A 631 40.68 5.50 3.75
N GLY A 632 40.39 5.85 5.02
CA GLY A 632 40.36 7.21 5.54
C GLY A 632 39.02 7.94 5.35
N PHE A 633 37.96 7.26 5.01
CA PHE A 633 36.60 7.84 4.91
C PHE A 633 35.72 7.37 6.07
N THR A 634 34.93 8.28 6.63
CA THR A 634 34.03 7.96 7.74
C THR A 634 32.58 7.93 7.24
N LEU A 635 31.93 6.77 7.42
CA LEU A 635 30.49 6.63 7.31
C LEU A 635 29.93 6.42 8.73
N THR A 636 29.16 7.40 9.21
CA THR A 636 28.51 7.30 10.52
C THR A 636 27.15 6.67 10.34
N VAL A 637 26.90 5.56 11.04
CA VAL A 637 25.58 4.89 11.08
C VAL A 637 24.86 5.38 12.33
N ASN A 638 23.82 6.20 12.13
CA ASN A 638 23.06 6.80 13.21
C ASN A 638 21.77 6.01 13.44
N ASP A 639 21.74 5.16 14.46
CA ASP A 639 20.59 4.34 14.81
C ASP A 639 19.59 5.12 15.64
N LEU A 640 18.46 5.46 15.04
CA LEU A 640 17.37 6.20 15.63
C LEU A 640 16.38 5.25 16.32
N ALA A 641 16.07 5.54 17.58
CA ALA A 641 15.14 4.72 18.35
C ALA A 641 13.68 4.89 17.88
N ASN A 642 13.33 6.07 17.33
CA ASN A 642 11.99 6.39 16.88
C ASN A 642 11.95 6.47 15.35
N ALA A 643 10.99 5.80 14.73
CA ALA A 643 10.78 5.86 13.28
C ALA A 643 10.39 7.27 12.80
N SER A 644 9.65 8.04 13.61
CA SER A 644 9.27 9.41 13.29
C SER A 644 10.48 10.35 13.09
N ASP A 645 11.54 10.17 13.89
CA ASP A 645 12.76 10.97 13.76
C ASP A 645 13.48 10.67 12.44
N LEU A 646 13.46 9.40 12.00
CA LEU A 646 13.99 8.99 10.70
C LEU A 646 13.20 9.64 9.57
N TYR A 647 11.87 9.51 9.57
CA TYR A 647 11.01 10.10 8.52
C TYR A 647 11.17 11.61 8.45
N SER A 648 11.10 12.31 9.57
CA SER A 648 11.29 13.76 9.63
C SER A 648 12.64 14.19 9.07
N SER A 649 13.70 13.40 9.28
CA SER A 649 15.05 13.75 8.85
C SER A 649 15.21 13.79 7.32
N TYR A 650 14.64 12.83 6.59
CA TYR A 650 14.75 12.84 5.13
C TYR A 650 13.64 13.64 4.45
N GLN A 651 12.43 13.67 5.01
CA GLN A 651 11.32 14.47 4.46
C GLN A 651 11.58 15.97 4.55
N SER A 652 12.29 16.43 5.59
CA SER A 652 12.71 17.84 5.71
C SER A 652 13.95 18.19 4.87
N GLY A 653 14.55 17.23 4.15
CA GLY A 653 15.73 17.44 3.32
C GLY A 653 17.03 17.66 4.09
N VAL A 654 17.09 17.36 5.41
CA VAL A 654 18.30 17.54 6.22
C VAL A 654 19.18 16.30 6.30
N ALA A 655 18.66 15.11 6.03
CA ALA A 655 19.43 13.88 6.05
C ALA A 655 20.47 13.84 4.93
N GLU A 656 21.68 13.33 5.22
CA GLU A 656 22.69 13.01 4.21
C GLU A 656 22.40 11.64 3.57
N GLY A 657 21.96 10.68 4.36
CA GLY A 657 21.49 9.38 3.90
C GLY A 657 20.51 8.77 4.91
N TRP A 658 19.72 7.81 4.44
CA TRP A 658 18.74 7.10 5.26
C TRP A 658 18.48 5.69 4.76
N VAL A 659 17.86 4.88 5.62
CA VAL A 659 17.35 3.55 5.29
C VAL A 659 15.83 3.60 5.36
N ALA A 660 15.16 3.13 4.30
CA ALA A 660 13.71 3.06 4.28
C ALA A 660 13.23 1.91 3.37
N ALA A 661 11.93 1.82 3.15
CA ALA A 661 11.31 0.86 2.24
C ALA A 661 10.21 1.53 1.42
N TRP A 662 10.02 1.07 0.19
CA TRP A 662 8.88 1.40 -0.65
C TRP A 662 7.93 0.22 -0.76
N GLN A 663 6.64 0.50 -0.83
CA GLN A 663 5.63 -0.47 -1.22
C GLN A 663 5.20 -0.17 -2.66
N SER A 664 5.25 -1.19 -3.52
CA SER A 664 4.90 -1.04 -4.93
C SER A 664 3.39 -0.98 -5.15
N THR A 665 2.99 -0.26 -6.17
CA THR A 665 1.63 -0.23 -6.73
C THR A 665 1.54 -1.20 -7.93
N ASN A 666 0.34 -1.50 -8.42
CA ASN A 666 0.17 -2.35 -9.62
C ASN A 666 0.76 -1.67 -10.86
N ASP A 667 0.52 -0.36 -11.00
CA ASP A 667 1.22 0.44 -11.99
C ASP A 667 2.59 0.89 -11.43
N PRO A 668 3.73 0.57 -12.06
CA PRO A 668 5.07 0.95 -11.62
C PRO A 668 5.41 2.41 -11.93
N ASP A 669 4.47 3.33 -11.81
CA ASP A 669 4.66 4.76 -12.07
C ASP A 669 5.73 5.34 -11.12
N MET A 670 6.81 5.84 -11.69
CA MET A 670 7.96 6.39 -10.96
C MET A 670 7.85 7.90 -10.67
N TYR A 671 6.80 8.56 -11.15
CA TYR A 671 6.68 10.01 -11.11
C TYR A 671 6.79 10.60 -9.70
N GLN A 672 6.06 10.05 -8.72
CA GLN A 672 6.08 10.62 -7.38
C GLN A 672 7.44 10.53 -6.71
N LEU A 673 8.22 9.48 -7.02
CA LEU A 673 9.46 9.16 -6.33
C LEU A 673 10.69 9.83 -6.95
N TYR A 674 10.72 9.98 -8.28
CA TYR A 674 11.96 10.34 -8.97
C TYR A 674 11.85 11.50 -9.97
N ASP A 675 10.63 11.87 -10.42
CA ASP A 675 10.46 13.09 -11.23
C ASP A 675 10.83 14.34 -10.41
N SER A 676 11.45 15.32 -11.02
CA SER A 676 11.87 16.56 -10.34
C SER A 676 10.72 17.34 -9.71
N LYS A 677 9.48 17.09 -10.14
CA LYS A 677 8.24 17.66 -9.60
C LYS A 677 7.52 16.66 -8.65
N GLY A 678 8.07 15.47 -8.48
CA GLY A 678 7.50 14.40 -7.67
C GLY A 678 7.37 14.82 -6.21
N SER A 679 6.21 14.52 -5.61
CA SER A 679 5.91 14.96 -4.24
C SER A 679 6.72 14.24 -3.16
N THR A 680 7.27 13.07 -3.48
CA THR A 680 8.06 12.24 -2.58
C THR A 680 9.48 11.97 -3.12
N ASN A 681 9.97 12.83 -4.02
CA ASN A 681 11.37 12.81 -4.47
C ASN A 681 12.30 13.31 -3.35
N TYR A 682 12.41 12.53 -2.28
CA TYR A 682 13.27 12.83 -1.14
C TYR A 682 14.76 12.70 -1.46
N TYR A 683 15.10 12.02 -2.58
CA TYR A 683 16.47 11.93 -3.10
C TYR A 683 16.96 13.25 -3.66
N GLU A 684 16.03 14.16 -4.01
CA GLU A 684 16.29 15.47 -4.61
C GLU A 684 16.99 15.36 -5.98
N ILE A 685 16.64 14.34 -6.78
CA ILE A 685 17.04 14.22 -8.17
C ILE A 685 16.39 15.35 -8.98
N ASN A 686 17.16 15.94 -9.86
CA ASN A 686 16.66 16.91 -10.84
C ASN A 686 17.38 16.63 -12.15
N ASP A 687 16.80 15.77 -12.98
CA ASP A 687 17.37 15.27 -14.23
C ASP A 687 16.32 15.32 -15.33
N ALA A 688 16.57 16.11 -16.36
CA ALA A 688 15.58 16.32 -17.43
C ALA A 688 15.36 15.09 -18.30
N ASP A 689 16.38 14.25 -18.48
CA ASP A 689 16.27 13.03 -19.27
C ASP A 689 15.45 11.97 -18.49
N LEU A 690 15.62 11.92 -17.16
CA LEU A 690 14.81 11.08 -16.26
C LEU A 690 13.35 11.53 -16.26
N ASP A 691 13.08 12.84 -16.10
CA ASP A 691 11.74 13.41 -16.14
C ASP A 691 11.05 13.07 -17.48
N GLU A 692 11.75 13.22 -18.64
CA GLU A 692 11.21 12.91 -19.95
C GLU A 692 10.83 11.42 -20.09
N LEU A 693 11.68 10.51 -19.60
CA LEU A 693 11.39 9.06 -19.62
C LEU A 693 10.19 8.70 -18.76
N ILE A 694 10.12 9.24 -17.54
CA ILE A 694 9.00 8.98 -16.62
C ILE A 694 7.69 9.53 -17.20
N GLU A 695 7.70 10.78 -17.68
CA GLU A 695 6.53 11.40 -18.29
C GLU A 695 6.09 10.68 -19.58
N ALA A 696 7.03 10.21 -20.41
CA ALA A 696 6.74 9.42 -21.62
C ALA A 696 6.13 8.05 -21.26
N ALA A 697 6.66 7.36 -20.24
CA ALA A 697 6.11 6.08 -19.81
C ALA A 697 4.66 6.19 -19.29
N ARG A 698 4.29 7.31 -18.68
CA ARG A 698 2.90 7.60 -18.26
C ARG A 698 1.95 7.83 -19.43
N GLN A 699 2.48 8.21 -20.60
CA GLN A 699 1.72 8.52 -21.82
C GLN A 699 1.81 7.40 -22.87
N THR A 700 2.34 6.23 -22.51
CA THR A 700 2.52 5.09 -23.39
C THR A 700 1.64 3.93 -22.91
N THR A 701 0.84 3.33 -23.79
CA THR A 701 -0.01 2.17 -23.49
C THR A 701 0.70 0.84 -23.73
N ASP A 702 1.68 0.81 -24.61
CA ASP A 702 2.47 -0.40 -24.87
C ASP A 702 3.35 -0.74 -23.68
N GLN A 703 3.11 -1.91 -23.10
CA GLN A 703 3.77 -2.33 -21.87
C GLN A 703 5.25 -2.65 -22.06
N ASP A 704 5.62 -3.20 -23.21
CA ASP A 704 7.03 -3.49 -23.52
C ASP A 704 7.83 -2.20 -23.67
N ASP A 705 7.25 -1.20 -24.34
CA ASP A 705 7.84 0.13 -24.47
C ASP A 705 7.96 0.81 -23.08
N ARG A 706 6.93 0.73 -22.24
CA ARG A 706 6.97 1.25 -20.86
C ARG A 706 8.05 0.56 -20.03
N LYS A 707 8.15 -0.78 -20.13
CA LYS A 707 9.19 -1.57 -19.43
C LYS A 707 10.59 -1.12 -19.82
N ALA A 708 10.81 -0.86 -21.12
CA ALA A 708 12.09 -0.35 -21.62
C ALA A 708 12.42 1.04 -21.07
N MET A 709 11.44 1.97 -21.05
CA MET A 709 11.59 3.31 -20.50
C MET A 709 11.88 3.26 -18.99
N TYR A 710 11.17 2.44 -18.23
CA TYR A 710 11.43 2.29 -16.79
C TYR A 710 12.79 1.67 -16.50
N LYS A 711 13.27 0.73 -17.34
CA LYS A 711 14.62 0.20 -17.20
C LYS A 711 15.68 1.30 -17.40
N GLU A 712 15.52 2.14 -18.41
CA GLU A 712 16.42 3.26 -18.66
C GLU A 712 16.36 4.31 -17.52
N ALA A 713 15.16 4.64 -17.04
CA ALA A 713 14.97 5.51 -15.89
C ALA A 713 15.68 4.98 -14.64
N MET A 714 15.55 3.69 -14.34
CA MET A 714 16.26 3.04 -13.21
C MET A 714 17.78 3.10 -13.38
N GLU A 715 18.30 2.98 -14.59
CA GLU A 715 19.74 3.11 -14.86
C GLU A 715 20.23 4.55 -14.59
N ILE A 716 19.43 5.58 -14.91
CA ILE A 716 19.74 6.99 -14.57
C ILE A 716 19.71 7.17 -13.05
N ILE A 717 18.70 6.67 -12.35
CA ILE A 717 18.62 6.74 -10.87
C ILE A 717 19.86 6.11 -10.23
N MET A 718 20.26 4.94 -10.71
CA MET A 718 21.47 4.27 -10.24
C MET A 718 22.74 5.06 -10.59
N ASP A 719 22.80 5.74 -11.74
CA ASP A 719 23.93 6.60 -12.12
C ASP A 719 24.05 7.85 -11.21
N TRP A 720 22.93 8.38 -10.74
CA TRP A 720 22.94 9.44 -9.73
C TRP A 720 23.55 9.01 -8.39
N GLY A 721 23.58 7.72 -8.09
CA GLY A 721 24.13 7.17 -6.86
C GLY A 721 23.30 7.47 -5.62
N VAL A 722 22.01 7.75 -5.77
CA VAL A 722 21.13 8.23 -4.68
C VAL A 722 20.37 7.10 -4.00
N GLU A 723 20.17 5.96 -4.67
CA GLU A 723 19.49 4.80 -4.10
C GLU A 723 20.27 3.52 -4.34
N LEU A 724 20.40 2.72 -3.31
CA LEU A 724 20.86 1.34 -3.37
C LEU A 724 19.69 0.43 -2.99
N PRO A 725 19.09 -0.31 -3.93
CA PRO A 725 18.17 -1.39 -3.62
C PRO A 725 18.88 -2.45 -2.76
N VAL A 726 18.29 -2.86 -1.66
CA VAL A 726 18.98 -3.78 -0.72
C VAL A 726 18.34 -5.15 -0.71
N TYR A 727 17.08 -5.27 -0.36
CA TYR A 727 16.44 -6.56 -0.20
C TYR A 727 14.93 -6.50 -0.45
N GLN A 728 14.40 -7.67 -0.80
CA GLN A 728 12.99 -7.97 -0.82
C GLN A 728 12.76 -9.22 0.03
N ARG A 729 11.88 -9.13 1.03
CA ARG A 729 11.55 -10.26 1.91
C ARG A 729 10.52 -11.16 1.25
N SER A 730 10.44 -12.40 1.72
CA SER A 730 9.35 -13.31 1.37
C SER A 730 8.20 -13.17 2.35
N GLU A 731 7.00 -13.41 1.85
CA GLU A 731 5.79 -13.70 2.61
C GLU A 731 5.43 -15.16 2.44
N SER A 732 4.58 -15.69 3.30
CA SER A 732 4.17 -17.08 3.23
C SER A 732 2.66 -17.25 3.33
N ALA A 733 2.15 -18.26 2.61
CA ALA A 733 0.90 -18.91 2.93
C ALA A 733 1.21 -20.34 3.37
N ILE A 734 0.71 -20.75 4.52
CA ILE A 734 0.89 -22.09 5.07
C ILE A 734 -0.43 -22.84 5.11
N PHE A 735 -0.36 -24.13 4.78
CA PHE A 735 -1.52 -25.00 4.59
C PHE A 735 -1.40 -26.24 5.45
N SER A 736 -2.48 -26.70 6.07
CA SER A 736 -2.52 -27.96 6.79
C SER A 736 -2.40 -29.14 5.83
N SER A 737 -1.22 -29.78 5.78
CA SER A 737 -0.99 -30.97 4.96
C SER A 737 -1.82 -32.17 5.42
N GLU A 738 -2.36 -32.17 6.64
CA GLU A 738 -3.21 -33.24 7.16
C GLU A 738 -4.66 -33.12 6.68
N ARG A 739 -5.18 -31.91 6.55
CA ARG A 739 -6.58 -31.64 6.26
C ARG A 739 -6.86 -31.28 4.79
N ILE A 740 -5.94 -30.55 4.17
CA ILE A 740 -6.07 -30.12 2.76
C ILE A 740 -5.50 -31.21 1.84
N ASP A 741 -6.18 -31.49 0.73
CA ASP A 741 -5.58 -32.21 -0.38
C ASP A 741 -4.47 -31.36 -1.01
N THR A 742 -3.22 -31.68 -0.70
CA THR A 742 -2.06 -30.89 -1.10
C THR A 742 -1.90 -30.75 -2.61
N ALA A 743 -2.54 -31.62 -3.40
CA ALA A 743 -2.55 -31.51 -4.86
C ALA A 743 -3.43 -30.34 -5.37
N THR A 744 -4.29 -29.79 -4.51
CA THR A 744 -5.18 -28.66 -4.81
C THR A 744 -4.64 -27.31 -4.30
N ILE A 745 -3.50 -27.31 -3.61
CA ILE A 745 -2.87 -26.07 -3.15
C ILE A 745 -2.30 -25.33 -4.35
N PRO A 746 -2.66 -24.06 -4.55
CA PRO A 746 -2.13 -23.27 -5.67
C PRO A 746 -0.59 -23.16 -5.60
N ASN A 747 0.03 -23.13 -6.77
CA ASN A 747 1.45 -22.87 -6.93
C ASN A 747 1.68 -21.44 -7.45
N ASP A 748 2.93 -20.98 -7.35
CA ASP A 748 3.36 -19.70 -7.88
C ASP A 748 2.46 -18.53 -7.39
N LEU A 749 2.21 -18.52 -6.07
CA LEU A 749 1.51 -17.41 -5.43
C LEU A 749 2.33 -16.13 -5.54
N THR A 750 1.63 -15.02 -5.69
CA THR A 750 2.21 -13.67 -5.74
C THR A 750 1.35 -12.71 -4.94
N PRO A 751 1.81 -11.48 -4.65
CA PRO A 751 0.97 -10.47 -4.00
C PRO A 751 -0.27 -10.06 -4.82
N TYR A 752 -0.29 -10.38 -6.12
CA TYR A 752 -1.39 -10.09 -7.03
C TYR A 752 -2.30 -11.29 -7.28
N TRP A 753 -1.81 -12.51 -6.95
CA TRP A 753 -2.50 -13.77 -7.13
C TRP A 753 -2.27 -14.66 -5.92
N THR A 754 -3.06 -14.44 -4.87
CA THR A 754 -2.96 -15.18 -3.61
C THR A 754 -3.71 -16.51 -3.68
N TYR A 755 -3.66 -17.30 -2.63
CA TYR A 755 -4.47 -18.53 -2.53
C TYR A 755 -5.99 -18.24 -2.62
N GLN A 756 -6.43 -17.05 -2.26
CA GLN A 756 -7.84 -16.64 -2.36
C GLN A 756 -8.30 -16.53 -3.82
N SER A 757 -7.39 -16.23 -4.74
CA SER A 757 -7.70 -16.16 -6.19
C SER A 757 -8.10 -17.54 -6.77
N GLU A 758 -7.69 -18.63 -6.12
CA GLU A 758 -8.01 -20.01 -6.52
C GLU A 758 -8.73 -20.78 -5.38
N ILE A 759 -9.33 -20.08 -4.42
CA ILE A 759 -9.97 -20.68 -3.23
C ILE A 759 -11.03 -21.71 -3.58
N ASN A 760 -11.73 -21.54 -4.71
CA ASN A 760 -12.74 -22.47 -5.20
C ASN A 760 -12.17 -23.85 -5.56
N THR A 761 -10.86 -23.96 -5.80
CA THR A 761 -10.21 -25.24 -6.15
C THR A 761 -9.65 -25.98 -4.94
N ILE A 762 -9.44 -25.31 -3.80
CA ILE A 762 -8.83 -25.90 -2.60
C ILE A 762 -9.81 -26.89 -1.96
N ALA A 763 -9.43 -28.17 -1.92
CA ALA A 763 -10.24 -29.24 -1.41
C ALA A 763 -9.71 -29.79 -0.07
N LEU A 764 -10.61 -30.20 0.80
CA LEU A 764 -10.31 -30.97 2.00
C LEU A 764 -10.20 -32.46 1.66
N LYS A 765 -9.38 -33.21 2.44
CA LYS A 765 -9.23 -34.67 2.33
C LYS A 765 -10.47 -35.43 2.76
#